data_4593c1d16a6eef6b25d0ff989dd5c0d3
#
_entry.id   4593c1d16a6eef6b25d0ff989dd5c0d3
#
_cell.length_a   1.000
_cell.length_b   1.000
_cell.length_c   1.000
_cell.angle_alpha   90.00
_cell.angle_beta   90.00
_cell.angle_gamma   90.00
#
_symmetry.space_group_name_H-M   'P 1'
#
loop_
_entity.id
_entity.type
_entity.pdbx_description
1 polymer ?
#
loop_
_entity_poly.entity_id
_entity_poly.type
_entity_poly.pdbx_seq_one_letter_code
_entity_poly.pdbx_strand_id
1 'polypeptide(L)'
;MLFDIRRAAARVACSLLMMTAGTGTVVAQETASLTIRVLAGGAAVAGARVAADTIEAVTDERGHARLRVRPGAHTVVVDRSGYVPARLVVDVRADTTVSVTLEPEVLEHEAIIVRSTRTDRRIEDEPVRVEVIGREEVEEKMLMTPGDIAMLLNETAGLRVQPTAPSLGGASVRIQGLRGRYTQVLADGLPLYGGQTGALGALQIPPMDLGQVEVIKGVASALYGATALGGVVNLLSRRPSEEAERELLVNQSTLGGTDLIGWASHEWSERWGYTLLASVHRQTHTDVDDDGWADLPFFRRAIARPRLFWSDGRGSTVLLTVGGMIEEREGGTMPGAVTPAGDAFIESIGTQRADGGGLASILLGGRRLLSVRGSASVQRHEHRFGGVREPDSHATAFAEAALSGTSGAHTWLLGTAVQYEHYDADAVAGFDYTHTVPAVFAQDEYAPTPWLALALSGRIDHHDEYGTFANPRLSALLRPGAQWTVRASAGTGFFAPTPWTEETEALGLGRLVPGTLAAERARSAALDVARTIGPVELNATLFGSRVDHPVQVRPADDDPSRIELFNAAGAVRTAGTELLARYHREGIHVTATHVYTRSTEPDPSGSGRRTVPLTPRHTAAVVAAVEQEERGRFGVELYYTGVQTLEDNPYRTRSEPYVIVGLLIERRFGSLRVWLNAEDILDTRQTRYDPLLLPARSAEGRWVTDVWAPLEGRSFNGGVRWSF
;
A
#
# COMPACT_ATOMS: atom_id res chain seq x y z
N MET A 1 17.33 40.71 10.10
CA MET A 1 18.48 41.38 9.50
C MET A 1 18.37 41.15 8.01
N LEU A 2 17.79 42.16 7.38
CA LEU A 2 17.52 42.22 5.93
C LEU A 2 18.82 42.27 5.15
N PHE A 3 18.91 41.57 4.05
CA PHE A 3 19.72 42.01 2.92
C PHE A 3 18.96 41.80 1.61
N ASP A 4 18.77 42.96 1.00
CA ASP A 4 18.17 43.30 -0.26
C ASP A 4 19.14 42.98 -1.40
N ILE A 5 18.73 42.29 -2.46
CA ILE A 5 19.44 42.32 -3.74
C ILE A 5 18.42 42.60 -4.86
N ARG A 6 18.23 43.85 -5.10
CA ARG A 6 17.68 44.36 -6.36
C ARG A 6 18.79 45.07 -7.15
N ARG A 7 18.77 44.86 -8.46
CA ARG A 7 19.36 45.68 -9.53
C ARG A 7 20.81 45.46 -9.93
N ALA A 8 20.95 44.94 -11.13
CA ALA A 8 21.98 45.37 -12.05
C ALA A 8 21.46 45.29 -13.49
N ALA A 9 20.78 46.34 -13.92
CA ALA A 9 20.71 46.73 -15.32
C ALA A 9 21.70 47.89 -15.50
N ALA A 10 22.70 47.74 -16.32
CA ALA A 10 23.63 48.81 -16.67
C ALA A 10 23.85 48.86 -18.18
N ARG A 11 23.36 49.85 -18.74
CA ARG A 11 23.83 50.80 -19.74
C ARG A 11 25.29 50.58 -20.19
N VAL A 12 25.50 50.53 -21.50
CA VAL A 12 26.68 51.06 -22.15
C VAL A 12 26.25 51.88 -23.35
N ALA A 13 26.90 53.03 -23.42
CA ALA A 13 26.57 54.20 -24.15
C ALA A 13 26.90 54.18 -25.64
N CYS A 14 26.24 55.12 -26.33
CA CYS A 14 26.52 55.69 -27.61
C CYS A 14 28.02 55.93 -27.94
N SER A 15 28.38 55.71 -29.20
CA SER A 15 29.35 56.50 -29.92
C SER A 15 28.88 56.69 -31.37
N LEU A 16 28.63 57.91 -31.67
CA LEU A 16 28.40 58.47 -33.04
C LEU A 16 29.64 58.23 -33.92
N LEU A 17 29.43 57.80 -35.15
CA LEU A 17 30.22 58.33 -36.27
C LEU A 17 29.37 58.36 -37.55
N MET A 18 29.55 59.45 -38.27
CA MET A 18 28.80 59.98 -39.42
C MET A 18 28.93 59.19 -40.72
N MET A 19 27.83 59.20 -41.43
CA MET A 19 27.61 59.37 -42.86
C MET A 19 28.61 58.78 -43.89
N THR A 20 28.07 57.84 -44.68
CA THR A 20 28.13 57.97 -46.16
C THR A 20 26.80 57.49 -46.73
N ALA A 21 26.15 58.35 -47.52
CA ALA A 21 24.91 58.02 -48.22
C ALA A 21 25.24 57.08 -49.39
N GLY A 22 24.80 55.84 -49.24
CA GLY A 22 24.70 54.91 -50.33
C GLY A 22 23.21 54.63 -50.58
N THR A 23 22.70 55.06 -51.74
CA THR A 23 21.37 54.71 -52.23
C THR A 23 21.32 53.20 -52.52
N GLY A 24 21.07 52.43 -51.49
CA GLY A 24 20.73 51.02 -51.66
C GLY A 24 19.22 50.91 -51.87
N THR A 25 18.81 50.47 -53.03
CA THR A 25 17.45 50.02 -53.34
C THR A 25 17.09 48.92 -52.27
N VAL A 26 16.12 49.19 -51.40
CA VAL A 26 15.47 48.23 -50.53
C VAL A 26 14.71 47.31 -51.46
N VAL A 27 15.30 46.16 -51.76
CA VAL A 27 14.59 45.05 -52.34
C VAL A 27 13.66 44.54 -51.23
N ALA A 28 12.36 44.80 -51.40
CA ALA A 28 11.34 44.21 -50.56
C ALA A 28 11.55 42.68 -50.57
N GLN A 29 11.99 42.09 -49.46
CA GLN A 29 12.10 40.64 -49.35
C GLN A 29 10.69 40.06 -49.52
N GLU A 30 10.47 39.31 -50.59
CA GLU A 30 9.24 38.61 -50.82
C GLU A 30 9.01 37.64 -49.62
N THR A 31 7.94 37.83 -48.86
CA THR A 31 7.47 36.94 -47.83
C THR A 31 6.20 36.28 -48.30
N ALA A 32 6.09 34.95 -48.13
CA ALA A 32 4.89 34.18 -48.39
C ALA A 32 4.09 33.97 -47.10
N SER A 33 2.78 33.81 -47.23
CA SER A 33 1.90 33.50 -46.12
C SER A 33 1.82 31.99 -45.91
N LEU A 34 2.30 31.48 -44.78
CA LEU A 34 2.11 30.10 -44.33
C LEU A 34 0.94 30.04 -43.35
N THR A 35 -0.14 29.36 -43.75
CA THR A 35 -1.30 29.15 -42.90
C THR A 35 -1.28 27.69 -42.42
N ILE A 36 -1.24 27.51 -41.11
CA ILE A 36 -1.33 26.18 -40.49
C ILE A 36 -2.73 25.99 -39.91
N ARG A 37 -3.43 24.96 -40.36
CA ARG A 37 -4.71 24.56 -39.82
C ARG A 37 -4.50 23.37 -38.87
N VAL A 38 -4.80 23.53 -37.58
CA VAL A 38 -4.61 22.54 -36.55
C VAL A 38 -5.94 21.84 -36.23
N LEU A 39 -5.95 20.55 -36.33
CA LEU A 39 -7.11 19.68 -36.10
C LEU A 39 -6.78 18.62 -35.03
N ALA A 40 -7.77 18.11 -34.31
CA ALA A 40 -7.69 16.90 -33.50
C ALA A 40 -9.01 16.13 -33.59
N GLY A 41 -8.97 14.85 -33.96
CA GLY A 41 -10.18 14.05 -34.18
C GLY A 41 -11.14 14.64 -35.21
N GLY A 42 -10.64 15.47 -36.19
CA GLY A 42 -11.43 16.18 -37.17
C GLY A 42 -11.98 17.55 -36.72
N ALA A 43 -11.89 17.92 -35.44
CA ALA A 43 -12.30 19.21 -34.90
C ALA A 43 -11.15 20.23 -34.91
N ALA A 44 -11.47 21.52 -35.03
CA ALA A 44 -10.49 22.62 -34.99
C ALA A 44 -9.90 22.79 -33.58
N VAL A 45 -8.59 22.97 -33.46
CA VAL A 45 -7.90 23.19 -32.18
C VAL A 45 -7.52 24.68 -32.08
N ALA A 46 -8.20 25.41 -31.19
CA ALA A 46 -7.87 26.82 -30.90
C ALA A 46 -6.77 26.89 -29.83
N GLY A 47 -5.96 27.99 -29.90
CA GLY A 47 -4.92 28.28 -28.91
C GLY A 47 -3.69 27.35 -28.99
N ALA A 48 -3.50 26.63 -30.11
CA ALA A 48 -2.26 25.89 -30.37
C ALA A 48 -1.15 26.87 -30.80
N ARG A 49 0.02 26.76 -30.21
CA ARG A 49 1.22 27.50 -30.59
C ARG A 49 1.81 26.86 -31.85
N VAL A 50 2.03 27.66 -32.84
CA VAL A 50 2.65 27.27 -34.11
C VAL A 50 3.93 28.09 -34.28
N ALA A 51 5.07 27.42 -34.31
CA ALA A 51 6.37 27.99 -34.52
C ALA A 51 6.93 27.53 -35.86
N ALA A 52 7.36 28.49 -36.72
CA ALA A 52 8.12 28.21 -37.94
C ALA A 52 9.48 28.90 -37.80
N ASP A 53 10.54 28.13 -37.56
CA ASP A 53 11.88 28.61 -37.17
C ASP A 53 11.83 29.58 -35.98
N THR A 54 11.94 30.88 -36.19
CA THR A 54 11.91 31.94 -35.16
C THR A 54 10.59 32.71 -35.10
N ILE A 55 9.63 32.40 -35.99
CA ILE A 55 8.35 33.10 -36.10
C ILE A 55 7.25 32.26 -35.45
N GLU A 56 6.47 32.89 -34.55
CA GLU A 56 5.41 32.21 -33.83
C GLU A 56 4.03 32.83 -34.06
N ALA A 57 3.00 32.02 -34.03
CA ALA A 57 1.60 32.45 -34.03
C ALA A 57 0.77 31.45 -33.19
N VAL A 58 -0.44 31.85 -32.82
CA VAL A 58 -1.39 30.99 -32.07
C VAL A 58 -2.63 30.79 -32.93
N THR A 59 -3.21 29.57 -32.92
CA THR A 59 -4.41 29.28 -33.68
C THR A 59 -5.65 29.99 -33.13
N ASP A 60 -6.48 30.50 -34.06
CA ASP A 60 -7.79 31.07 -33.76
C ASP A 60 -8.86 29.98 -33.40
N GLU A 61 -10.10 30.42 -33.15
CA GLU A 61 -11.23 29.50 -32.83
C GLU A 61 -11.55 28.49 -33.96
N ARG A 62 -11.07 28.72 -35.15
CA ARG A 62 -11.21 27.81 -36.32
C ARG A 62 -9.97 26.94 -36.53
N GLY A 63 -9.00 27.01 -35.62
CA GLY A 63 -7.77 26.25 -35.68
C GLY A 63 -6.75 26.79 -36.67
N HIS A 64 -6.83 28.02 -37.12
CA HIS A 64 -5.87 28.60 -38.09
C HIS A 64 -4.84 29.52 -37.41
N ALA A 65 -3.56 29.27 -37.70
CA ALA A 65 -2.45 30.17 -37.41
C ALA A 65 -1.81 30.66 -38.75
N ARG A 66 -1.54 31.96 -38.87
CA ARG A 66 -0.93 32.54 -40.08
C ARG A 66 0.42 33.16 -39.73
N LEU A 67 1.46 32.68 -40.42
CA LEU A 67 2.84 33.18 -40.29
C LEU A 67 3.30 33.77 -41.61
N ARG A 68 4.15 34.78 -41.57
CA ARG A 68 4.84 35.32 -42.76
C ARG A 68 6.28 34.85 -42.74
N VAL A 69 6.61 33.97 -43.66
CA VAL A 69 7.94 33.35 -43.78
C VAL A 69 8.59 33.66 -45.12
N ARG A 70 9.88 33.54 -45.24
CA ARG A 70 10.59 33.66 -46.52
C ARG A 70 10.32 32.41 -47.37
N PRO A 71 10.37 32.50 -48.71
CA PRO A 71 10.36 31.27 -49.52
C PRO A 71 11.52 30.37 -49.14
N GLY A 72 11.22 29.04 -48.95
CA GLY A 72 12.18 28.01 -48.56
C GLY A 72 11.58 26.95 -47.66
N ALA A 73 12.42 26.03 -47.22
CA ALA A 73 12.04 24.97 -46.28
C ALA A 73 12.08 25.48 -44.83
N HIS A 74 10.97 25.32 -44.12
CA HIS A 74 10.81 25.71 -42.72
C HIS A 74 10.44 24.51 -41.84
N THR A 75 11.05 24.41 -40.68
CA THR A 75 10.60 23.46 -39.66
C THR A 75 9.46 24.07 -38.88
N VAL A 76 8.26 23.48 -39.01
CA VAL A 76 7.07 23.92 -38.30
C VAL A 76 6.88 22.97 -37.10
N VAL A 77 6.73 23.56 -35.92
CA VAL A 77 6.37 22.87 -34.68
C VAL A 77 5.02 23.40 -34.24
N VAL A 78 4.09 22.48 -33.99
CA VAL A 78 2.75 22.76 -33.45
C VAL A 78 2.65 22.13 -32.06
N ASP A 79 2.39 22.95 -31.07
CA ASP A 79 2.32 22.57 -29.67
C ASP A 79 1.03 23.05 -29.02
N ARG A 80 0.37 22.20 -28.26
CA ARG A 80 -0.81 22.54 -27.48
C ARG A 80 -0.88 21.60 -26.26
N SER A 81 -1.05 22.17 -25.07
CA SER A 81 -1.24 21.39 -23.83
C SER A 81 -2.35 20.35 -23.99
N GLY A 82 -2.07 19.08 -23.68
CA GLY A 82 -2.97 17.93 -23.87
C GLY A 82 -2.88 17.27 -25.24
N TYR A 83 -1.88 17.60 -26.05
CA TYR A 83 -1.62 16.98 -27.35
C TYR A 83 -0.12 16.73 -27.56
N VAL A 84 0.21 15.67 -28.27
CA VAL A 84 1.59 15.37 -28.68
C VAL A 84 2.06 16.47 -29.66
N PRO A 85 3.19 17.14 -29.39
CA PRO A 85 3.73 18.15 -30.32
C PRO A 85 4.03 17.57 -31.71
N ALA A 86 3.48 18.18 -32.75
CA ALA A 86 3.72 17.77 -34.11
C ALA A 86 4.85 18.58 -34.74
N ARG A 87 5.79 17.90 -35.40
CA ARG A 87 6.90 18.56 -36.15
C ARG A 87 6.87 18.13 -37.61
N LEU A 88 6.92 19.10 -38.51
CA LEU A 88 6.94 18.86 -39.95
C LEU A 88 7.85 19.84 -40.65
N VAL A 89 8.35 19.52 -41.84
CA VAL A 89 9.11 20.40 -42.70
C VAL A 89 8.21 20.82 -43.87
N VAL A 90 8.05 22.12 -44.07
CA VAL A 90 7.20 22.70 -45.14
C VAL A 90 8.05 23.53 -46.08
N ASP A 91 8.04 23.21 -47.38
CA ASP A 91 8.69 24.02 -48.40
C ASP A 91 7.69 25.09 -48.91
N VAL A 92 7.88 26.33 -48.51
CA VAL A 92 6.99 27.46 -48.82
C VAL A 92 7.55 28.23 -50.00
N ARG A 93 6.92 28.08 -51.18
CA ARG A 93 7.32 28.80 -52.42
C ARG A 93 6.37 29.96 -52.74
N ALA A 94 5.14 29.88 -52.28
CA ALA A 94 4.08 30.86 -52.39
C ALA A 94 3.14 30.71 -51.19
N ASP A 95 2.07 31.49 -51.12
CA ASP A 95 1.06 31.34 -50.06
C ASP A 95 0.59 29.89 -49.95
N THR A 96 0.87 29.26 -48.80
CA THR A 96 0.71 27.83 -48.58
C THR A 96 -0.18 27.57 -47.37
N THR A 97 -1.09 26.62 -47.47
CA THR A 97 -1.89 26.14 -46.32
C THR A 97 -1.58 24.68 -46.06
N VAL A 98 -1.27 24.33 -44.80
CA VAL A 98 -0.96 22.97 -44.36
C VAL A 98 -1.88 22.61 -43.22
N SER A 99 -2.49 21.41 -43.24
CA SER A 99 -3.24 20.87 -42.14
C SER A 99 -2.36 19.95 -41.29
N VAL A 100 -2.37 20.17 -39.98
CA VAL A 100 -1.67 19.38 -39.00
C VAL A 100 -2.70 18.78 -38.06
N THR A 101 -2.68 17.46 -37.93
CA THR A 101 -3.51 16.79 -36.96
C THR A 101 -2.67 16.51 -35.70
N LEU A 102 -3.10 17.07 -34.57
CA LEU A 102 -2.55 16.73 -33.28
C LEU A 102 -3.24 15.49 -32.75
N GLU A 103 -2.45 14.57 -32.28
CA GLU A 103 -2.93 13.43 -31.49
C GLU A 103 -3.09 13.89 -30.05
N PRO A 104 -4.22 13.58 -29.38
CA PRO A 104 -4.31 13.83 -27.94
C PRO A 104 -3.10 13.18 -27.27
N GLU A 105 -2.43 13.91 -26.39
CA GLU A 105 -1.46 13.33 -25.47
C GLU A 105 -2.24 12.38 -24.57
N VAL A 106 -2.36 11.13 -25.01
CA VAL A 106 -2.74 10.04 -24.12
C VAL A 106 -1.53 9.92 -23.22
N LEU A 107 -1.62 10.46 -22.01
CA LEU A 107 -0.83 9.96 -20.91
C LEU A 107 -1.21 8.48 -20.84
N GLU A 108 -0.46 7.61 -21.51
CA GLU A 108 -0.47 6.19 -21.26
C GLU A 108 0.03 6.03 -19.82
N HIS A 109 -0.89 6.21 -18.88
CA HIS A 109 -0.75 5.54 -17.63
C HIS A 109 -0.75 4.06 -18.01
N GLU A 110 0.33 3.38 -17.77
CA GLU A 110 0.37 1.91 -17.88
C GLU A 110 -0.92 1.39 -17.24
N ALA A 111 -1.71 0.68 -18.02
CA ALA A 111 -3.02 0.26 -17.55
C ALA A 111 -2.83 -0.61 -16.32
N ILE A 112 -3.19 -0.09 -15.15
CA ILE A 112 -3.07 -0.81 -13.88
C ILE A 112 -4.00 -2.01 -13.93
N ILE A 113 -3.42 -3.20 -14.00
CA ILE A 113 -4.13 -4.48 -13.97
C ILE A 113 -4.27 -4.93 -12.52
N VAL A 114 -5.50 -5.10 -12.07
CA VAL A 114 -5.83 -5.62 -10.74
C VAL A 114 -5.88 -7.15 -10.80
N ARG A 115 -5.16 -7.80 -9.91
CA ARG A 115 -5.07 -9.26 -9.82
C ARG A 115 -5.81 -9.84 -8.61
N SER A 116 -6.01 -9.04 -7.58
CA SER A 116 -6.71 -9.45 -6.37
C SER A 116 -8.18 -9.81 -6.59
N THR A 117 -8.81 -9.34 -7.66
CA THR A 117 -10.18 -9.71 -8.03
C THR A 117 -10.30 -11.00 -8.83
N ARG A 118 -9.15 -11.61 -9.23
CA ARG A 118 -9.04 -12.86 -10.01
C ARG A 118 -9.53 -12.80 -11.44
N THR A 119 -9.82 -11.62 -11.96
CA THR A 119 -10.30 -11.40 -13.32
C THR A 119 -9.25 -10.72 -14.20
N ASP A 120 -8.13 -10.28 -13.61
CA ASP A 120 -7.01 -9.60 -14.28
C ASP A 120 -7.49 -8.47 -15.20
N ARG A 121 -8.32 -7.59 -14.64
CA ARG A 121 -8.90 -6.44 -15.35
C ARG A 121 -8.17 -5.15 -15.02
N ARG A 122 -8.41 -4.15 -15.87
CA ARG A 122 -8.01 -2.78 -15.55
C ARG A 122 -8.77 -2.30 -14.32
N ILE A 123 -8.11 -1.55 -13.45
CA ILE A 123 -8.71 -0.99 -12.22
C ILE A 123 -10.00 -0.20 -12.51
N GLU A 124 -10.05 0.44 -13.66
CA GLU A 124 -11.23 1.19 -14.11
C GLU A 124 -12.45 0.30 -14.30
N ASP A 125 -12.25 -0.93 -14.80
CA ASP A 125 -13.30 -1.88 -15.15
C ASP A 125 -13.73 -2.78 -13.98
N GLU A 126 -13.08 -2.66 -12.83
CA GLU A 126 -13.39 -3.46 -11.65
C GLU A 126 -14.65 -2.97 -10.94
N PRO A 127 -15.69 -3.83 -10.77
CA PRO A 127 -16.87 -3.52 -9.98
C PRO A 127 -16.59 -3.41 -8.47
N VAL A 128 -15.52 -4.06 -8.01
CA VAL A 128 -15.04 -3.96 -6.63
C VAL A 128 -14.02 -2.82 -6.58
N ARG A 129 -14.14 -1.93 -5.57
CA ARG A 129 -13.08 -0.95 -5.36
C ARG A 129 -11.82 -1.65 -4.87
N VAL A 130 -10.75 -1.49 -5.62
CA VAL A 130 -9.40 -1.84 -5.23
C VAL A 130 -8.57 -0.56 -5.18
N GLU A 131 -7.84 -0.35 -4.10
CA GLU A 131 -6.84 0.70 -4.02
C GLU A 131 -5.51 0.11 -4.44
N VAL A 132 -4.81 0.81 -5.31
CA VAL A 132 -3.53 0.35 -5.86
C VAL A 132 -2.45 1.37 -5.52
N ILE A 133 -1.38 0.88 -4.92
CA ILE A 133 -0.15 1.59 -4.66
C ILE A 133 0.83 1.13 -5.74
N GLY A 134 1.18 2.03 -6.65
CA GLY A 134 2.05 1.75 -7.78
C GLY A 134 3.53 1.67 -7.40
N ARG A 135 4.36 1.27 -8.35
CA ARG A 135 5.81 1.12 -8.15
C ARG A 135 6.49 2.42 -7.68
N GLU A 136 6.12 3.57 -8.23
CA GLU A 136 6.69 4.87 -7.87
C GLU A 136 6.47 5.20 -6.39
N GLU A 137 5.26 4.99 -5.90
CA GLU A 137 4.89 5.20 -4.49
C GLU A 137 5.60 4.18 -3.57
N VAL A 138 5.69 2.91 -4.00
CA VAL A 138 6.46 1.89 -3.28
C VAL A 138 7.94 2.30 -3.18
N GLU A 139 8.55 2.82 -4.25
CA GLU A 139 9.95 3.28 -4.24
C GLU A 139 10.17 4.48 -3.33
N GLU A 140 9.22 5.39 -3.23
CA GLU A 140 9.29 6.52 -2.31
C GLU A 140 9.29 6.05 -0.85
N LYS A 141 8.30 5.24 -0.49
CA LYS A 141 8.14 4.74 0.89
C LYS A 141 9.25 3.78 1.32
N MET A 142 9.81 3.04 0.37
CA MET A 142 10.98 2.19 0.61
C MET A 142 12.19 2.98 1.11
N LEU A 143 12.37 4.24 0.70
CA LEU A 143 13.49 5.06 1.17
C LEU A 143 13.32 5.51 2.62
N MET A 144 12.08 5.59 3.08
CA MET A 144 11.74 5.96 4.46
C MET A 144 11.91 4.76 5.40
N THR A 145 11.36 3.60 5.02
CA THR A 145 11.44 2.36 5.81
C THR A 145 11.84 1.18 4.92
N PRO A 146 13.15 1.02 4.60
CA PRO A 146 13.59 -0.04 3.68
C PRO A 146 13.37 -1.45 4.20
N GLY A 147 13.24 -1.62 5.52
CA GLY A 147 13.16 -2.92 6.18
C GLY A 147 11.80 -3.59 6.10
N ASP A 148 10.71 -2.83 5.95
CA ASP A 148 9.36 -3.38 6.00
C ASP A 148 8.32 -2.51 5.27
N ILE A 149 7.08 -3.02 5.18
CA ILE A 149 5.96 -2.36 4.50
C ILE A 149 5.02 -1.59 5.43
N ALA A 150 5.31 -1.47 6.72
CA ALA A 150 4.39 -0.89 7.68
C ALA A 150 4.04 0.57 7.34
N MET A 151 5.05 1.38 7.03
CA MET A 151 4.84 2.77 6.63
C MET A 151 4.02 2.89 5.35
N LEU A 152 4.33 2.10 4.32
CA LEU A 152 3.58 2.04 3.06
C LEU A 152 2.08 1.78 3.30
N LEU A 153 1.75 0.87 4.22
CA LEU A 153 0.37 0.55 4.57
C LEU A 153 -0.28 1.62 5.45
N ASN A 154 0.48 2.21 6.38
CA ASN A 154 -0.06 3.22 7.31
C ASN A 154 -0.44 4.53 6.60
N GLU A 155 0.15 4.83 5.46
CA GLU A 155 -0.14 6.01 4.66
C GLU A 155 -1.29 5.82 3.67
N THR A 156 -1.72 4.58 3.47
CA THR A 156 -2.86 4.25 2.63
C THR A 156 -4.16 4.64 3.32
N ALA A 157 -5.01 5.41 2.65
CA ALA A 157 -6.29 5.86 3.20
C ALA A 157 -7.11 4.70 3.79
N GLY A 158 -7.65 4.85 5.00
CA GLY A 158 -8.46 3.83 5.67
C GLY A 158 -7.69 2.61 6.20
N LEU A 159 -6.37 2.55 6.02
CA LEU A 159 -5.48 1.59 6.67
C LEU A 159 -4.81 2.25 7.88
N ARG A 160 -4.43 1.43 8.84
CA ARG A 160 -3.64 1.84 9.99
C ARG A 160 -2.79 0.67 10.47
N VAL A 161 -1.51 0.89 10.60
CA VAL A 161 -0.60 -0.03 11.29
C VAL A 161 -0.61 0.33 12.77
N GLN A 162 -1.22 -0.52 13.59
CA GLN A 162 -1.40 -0.32 15.03
C GLN A 162 -0.41 -1.18 15.80
N PRO A 163 0.50 -0.61 16.61
CA PRO A 163 1.33 -1.39 17.53
C PRO A 163 0.47 -2.23 18.49
N THR A 164 0.79 -3.52 18.63
CA THR A 164 0.04 -4.48 19.45
C THR A 164 0.90 -5.17 20.49
N ALA A 165 2.18 -5.37 20.20
CA ALA A 165 3.20 -5.92 21.11
C ALA A 165 4.39 -4.94 21.20
N PRO A 166 4.29 -3.85 22.00
CA PRO A 166 5.29 -2.77 22.01
C PRO A 166 6.70 -3.25 22.33
N SER A 167 6.86 -4.15 23.30
CA SER A 167 8.17 -4.69 23.69
C SER A 167 8.93 -5.35 22.53
N LEU A 168 8.22 -5.93 21.57
CA LEU A 168 8.79 -6.56 20.37
C LEU A 168 8.63 -5.71 19.11
N GLY A 169 7.97 -4.54 19.21
CA GLY A 169 7.62 -3.70 18.07
C GLY A 169 6.60 -4.33 17.14
N GLY A 170 5.82 -5.32 17.61
CA GLY A 170 4.76 -5.95 16.84
C GLY A 170 3.64 -4.98 16.51
N ALA A 171 3.06 -5.07 15.30
CA ALA A 171 1.97 -4.22 14.85
C ALA A 171 1.03 -4.95 13.90
N SER A 172 -0.25 -4.64 13.94
CA SER A 172 -1.28 -5.21 13.07
C SER A 172 -1.83 -4.20 12.08
N VAL A 173 -2.29 -4.66 10.91
CA VAL A 173 -2.87 -3.82 9.86
C VAL A 173 -4.38 -3.78 10.01
N ARG A 174 -4.91 -2.66 10.49
CA ARG A 174 -6.34 -2.42 10.64
C ARG A 174 -6.90 -1.75 9.39
N ILE A 175 -8.02 -2.25 8.88
CA ILE A 175 -8.73 -1.68 7.72
C ILE A 175 -10.06 -1.10 8.18
N GLN A 176 -10.30 0.19 7.90
CA GLN A 176 -11.56 0.90 8.22
C GLN A 176 -11.99 0.75 9.69
N GLY A 177 -11.02 0.69 10.61
CA GLY A 177 -11.27 0.56 12.05
C GLY A 177 -11.68 -0.85 12.51
N LEU A 178 -11.57 -1.86 11.66
CA LEU A 178 -11.65 -3.28 12.04
C LEU A 178 -10.28 -3.76 12.53
N ARG A 179 -10.25 -4.68 13.49
CA ARG A 179 -9.02 -5.23 14.08
C ARG A 179 -8.18 -5.96 13.04
N GLY A 180 -6.85 -5.98 13.22
CA GLY A 180 -5.90 -6.51 12.25
C GLY A 180 -6.06 -7.99 11.95
N ARG A 181 -6.55 -8.80 12.90
CA ARG A 181 -6.84 -10.23 12.67
C ARG A 181 -7.82 -10.50 11.52
N TYR A 182 -8.60 -9.50 11.12
CA TYR A 182 -9.53 -9.58 9.99
C TYR A 182 -8.91 -9.18 8.65
N THR A 183 -7.64 -8.82 8.63
CA THR A 183 -6.90 -8.41 7.43
C THR A 183 -6.02 -9.56 6.93
N GLN A 184 -6.25 -10.00 5.70
CA GLN A 184 -5.42 -11.01 5.06
C GLN A 184 -4.32 -10.36 4.24
N VAL A 185 -3.06 -10.76 4.49
CA VAL A 185 -1.91 -10.35 3.68
C VAL A 185 -1.51 -11.49 2.75
N LEU A 186 -1.35 -11.18 1.47
CA LEU A 186 -0.97 -12.12 0.42
C LEU A 186 0.30 -11.66 -0.30
N ALA A 187 1.07 -12.60 -0.83
CA ALA A 187 2.14 -12.35 -1.77
C ALA A 187 1.81 -13.00 -3.11
N ASP A 188 1.72 -12.20 -4.18
CA ASP A 188 1.28 -12.64 -5.50
C ASP A 188 -0.03 -13.47 -5.46
N GLY A 189 -0.96 -13.12 -4.57
CA GLY A 189 -2.22 -13.84 -4.36
C GLY A 189 -2.10 -15.14 -3.54
N LEU A 190 -0.95 -15.46 -2.98
CA LEU A 190 -0.69 -16.63 -2.14
C LEU A 190 -0.62 -16.25 -0.66
N PRO A 191 -1.24 -17.00 0.26
CA PRO A 191 -1.11 -16.80 1.71
C PRO A 191 0.25 -17.33 2.21
N LEU A 192 1.34 -16.57 1.95
CA LEU A 192 2.70 -16.90 2.36
C LEU A 192 3.10 -16.24 3.69
N TYR A 193 2.45 -15.11 4.03
CA TYR A 193 2.69 -14.35 5.25
C TYR A 193 1.46 -14.48 6.12
N GLY A 194 1.45 -15.37 6.97
CA GLY A 194 0.33 -15.58 7.85
C GLY A 194 0.76 -16.50 8.97
N GLY A 195 -0.10 -16.60 9.91
CA GLY A 195 0.12 -17.45 11.02
C GLY A 195 -0.04 -16.70 12.33
N GLN A 196 0.38 -17.32 13.32
CA GLN A 196 0.20 -17.02 14.71
C GLN A 196 0.65 -15.61 15.12
N THR A 197 1.77 -15.13 14.61
CA THR A 197 2.29 -13.78 14.88
C THR A 197 1.95 -12.83 13.76
N GLY A 198 0.66 -12.66 13.47
CA GLY A 198 0.18 -11.72 12.46
C GLY A 198 0.70 -10.30 12.64
N ALA A 199 0.93 -9.90 13.89
CA ALA A 199 1.50 -8.62 14.25
C ALA A 199 2.95 -8.39 13.76
N LEU A 200 3.73 -9.44 13.54
CA LEU A 200 5.09 -9.32 13.01
C LEU A 200 5.15 -9.52 11.49
N GLY A 201 4.15 -10.17 10.89
CA GLY A 201 4.17 -10.56 9.49
C GLY A 201 4.44 -9.41 8.51
N ALA A 202 3.70 -8.30 8.61
CA ALA A 202 3.88 -7.13 7.75
C ALA A 202 5.24 -6.44 7.96
N LEU A 203 5.78 -6.48 9.17
CA LEU A 203 7.08 -5.91 9.53
C LEU A 203 8.26 -6.72 9.00
N GLN A 204 8.02 -7.91 8.45
CA GLN A 204 9.06 -8.82 7.95
C GLN A 204 9.17 -8.84 6.42
N ILE A 205 8.54 -7.89 5.73
CA ILE A 205 8.49 -7.85 4.26
C ILE A 205 9.20 -6.60 3.76
N PRO A 206 10.42 -6.71 3.19
CA PRO A 206 11.08 -5.58 2.55
C PRO A 206 10.36 -5.16 1.27
N PRO A 207 10.11 -3.86 1.03
CA PRO A 207 9.35 -3.42 -0.14
C PRO A 207 10.13 -3.42 -1.47
N MET A 208 11.42 -3.70 -1.48
CA MET A 208 12.28 -3.53 -2.66
C MET A 208 11.88 -4.40 -3.85
N ASP A 209 11.32 -5.58 -3.61
CA ASP A 209 10.87 -6.48 -4.69
C ASP A 209 9.38 -6.32 -5.05
N LEU A 210 8.70 -5.34 -4.45
CA LEU A 210 7.31 -5.07 -4.77
C LEU A 210 7.18 -4.22 -6.04
N GLY A 211 6.37 -4.67 -6.96
CA GLY A 211 5.95 -3.93 -8.14
C GLY A 211 4.69 -3.11 -7.88
N GLN A 212 3.77 -3.65 -7.07
CA GLN A 212 2.46 -3.07 -6.81
C GLN A 212 1.89 -3.63 -5.50
N VAL A 213 1.10 -2.83 -4.80
CA VAL A 213 0.28 -3.32 -3.68
C VAL A 213 -1.19 -3.05 -3.97
N GLU A 214 -2.03 -4.07 -3.82
CA GLU A 214 -3.46 -3.98 -4.03
C GLU A 214 -4.20 -4.16 -2.71
N VAL A 215 -5.13 -3.26 -2.40
CA VAL A 215 -5.92 -3.32 -1.17
C VAL A 215 -7.40 -3.38 -1.51
N ILE A 216 -8.05 -4.48 -1.09
CA ILE A 216 -9.51 -4.63 -1.08
C ILE A 216 -9.99 -4.32 0.33
N LYS A 217 -10.84 -3.31 0.49
CA LYS A 217 -11.41 -2.92 1.78
C LYS A 217 -12.80 -3.52 1.98
N GLY A 218 -13.11 -3.87 3.22
CA GLY A 218 -14.36 -4.56 3.58
C GLY A 218 -14.34 -6.05 3.28
N VAL A 219 -15.46 -6.74 3.51
CA VAL A 219 -15.54 -8.20 3.43
C VAL A 219 -15.15 -8.71 2.04
N ALA A 220 -14.10 -9.50 1.98
CA ALA A 220 -13.59 -10.17 0.78
C ALA A 220 -13.66 -11.71 0.86
N SER A 221 -14.39 -12.26 1.85
CA SER A 221 -14.49 -13.71 2.10
C SER A 221 -15.08 -14.49 0.91
N ALA A 222 -15.92 -13.86 0.08
CA ALA A 222 -16.42 -14.48 -1.17
C ALA A 222 -15.29 -14.86 -2.15
N LEU A 223 -14.11 -14.23 -2.05
CA LEU A 223 -12.95 -14.52 -2.88
C LEU A 223 -11.88 -15.31 -2.11
N TYR A 224 -11.66 -14.99 -0.83
CA TYR A 224 -10.48 -15.42 -0.08
C TYR A 224 -10.77 -16.28 1.15
N GLY A 225 -12.04 -16.46 1.56
CA GLY A 225 -12.42 -17.33 2.68
C GLY A 225 -12.37 -16.63 4.03
N ALA A 226 -12.06 -17.40 5.08
CA ALA A 226 -12.25 -17.05 6.48
C ALA A 226 -11.45 -15.85 6.98
N THR A 227 -10.25 -15.62 6.47
CA THR A 227 -9.33 -14.60 7.00
C THR A 227 -9.52 -13.21 6.39
N ALA A 228 -10.36 -13.07 5.36
CA ALA A 228 -10.57 -11.82 4.63
C ALA A 228 -11.87 -11.10 5.03
N LEU A 229 -12.16 -11.04 6.33
CA LEU A 229 -13.37 -10.40 6.84
C LEU A 229 -13.27 -8.86 6.82
N GLY A 230 -12.11 -8.29 7.14
CA GLY A 230 -11.83 -6.85 7.11
C GLY A 230 -11.32 -6.34 5.77
N GLY A 231 -10.65 -7.20 5.02
CA GLY A 231 -10.07 -6.88 3.73
C GLY A 231 -8.85 -7.73 3.38
N VAL A 232 -8.24 -7.39 2.26
CA VAL A 232 -7.06 -8.08 1.72
C VAL A 232 -6.02 -7.06 1.32
N VAL A 233 -4.77 -7.30 1.68
CA VAL A 233 -3.58 -6.62 1.18
C VAL A 233 -2.79 -7.63 0.35
N ASN A 234 -2.73 -7.42 -0.97
CA ASN A 234 -2.02 -8.30 -1.89
C ASN A 234 -0.75 -7.61 -2.40
N LEU A 235 0.39 -8.16 -2.05
CA LEU A 235 1.72 -7.68 -2.40
C LEU A 235 2.16 -8.35 -3.70
N LEU A 236 2.23 -7.61 -4.78
CA LEU A 236 2.65 -8.13 -6.08
C LEU A 236 4.14 -7.87 -6.30
N SER A 237 4.86 -8.93 -6.62
CA SER A 237 6.29 -8.86 -6.90
C SER A 237 6.60 -8.19 -8.24
N ARG A 238 7.77 -7.54 -8.33
CA ARG A 238 8.36 -7.11 -9.60
C ARG A 238 8.54 -8.30 -10.54
N ARG A 239 8.35 -8.05 -11.81
CA ARG A 239 8.59 -9.04 -12.87
C ARG A 239 9.99 -8.83 -13.44
N PRO A 240 10.64 -9.90 -13.94
CA PRO A 240 11.89 -9.75 -14.66
C PRO A 240 11.67 -9.01 -15.98
N SER A 241 12.71 -8.35 -16.47
CA SER A 241 12.78 -7.69 -17.77
C SER A 241 13.90 -8.31 -18.63
N GLU A 242 13.91 -7.99 -19.93
CA GLU A 242 14.96 -8.44 -20.86
C GLU A 242 16.32 -7.92 -20.45
N GLU A 243 16.39 -6.71 -19.92
CA GLU A 243 17.61 -6.14 -19.36
C GLU A 243 17.85 -6.68 -17.95
N ALA A 244 19.07 -7.13 -17.68
CA ALA A 244 19.44 -7.58 -16.33
C ALA A 244 19.49 -6.39 -15.39
N GLU A 245 18.68 -6.43 -14.35
CA GLU A 245 18.65 -5.41 -13.30
C GLU A 245 19.31 -5.94 -12.03
N ARG A 246 20.14 -5.13 -11.42
CA ARG A 246 20.75 -5.41 -10.10
C ARG A 246 20.74 -4.15 -9.28
N GLU A 247 20.30 -4.26 -8.04
CA GLU A 247 20.19 -3.14 -7.13
C GLU A 247 20.76 -3.53 -5.77
N LEU A 248 21.49 -2.60 -5.17
CA LEU A 248 21.99 -2.68 -3.81
C LEU A 248 21.57 -1.42 -3.06
N LEU A 249 20.91 -1.59 -1.93
CA LEU A 249 20.49 -0.52 -1.04
C LEU A 249 21.16 -0.69 0.32
N VAL A 250 21.74 0.40 0.83
CA VAL A 250 22.29 0.51 2.18
C VAL A 250 21.62 1.70 2.85
N ASN A 251 21.04 1.49 4.02
CA ASN A 251 20.41 2.52 4.84
C ASN A 251 20.94 2.51 6.26
N GLN A 252 21.00 3.69 6.87
CA GLN A 252 21.35 3.87 8.27
C GLN A 252 20.42 4.88 8.92
N SER A 253 19.89 4.55 10.11
CA SER A 253 19.05 5.42 10.93
C SER A 253 19.79 5.96 12.14
N THR A 254 19.40 7.15 12.60
CA THR A 254 19.90 7.75 13.86
C THR A 254 19.46 6.97 15.10
N LEU A 255 18.42 6.15 14.98
CA LEU A 255 17.92 5.29 16.06
C LEU A 255 18.54 3.88 16.05
N GLY A 256 19.68 3.70 15.35
CA GLY A 256 20.46 2.45 15.35
C GLY A 256 19.97 1.38 14.37
N GLY A 257 19.07 1.74 13.44
CA GLY A 257 18.64 0.88 12.34
C GLY A 257 19.68 0.82 11.22
N THR A 258 19.95 -0.37 10.68
CA THR A 258 20.83 -0.61 9.53
C THR A 258 20.19 -1.62 8.59
N ASP A 259 20.07 -1.29 7.31
CA ASP A 259 19.51 -2.15 6.29
C ASP A 259 20.50 -2.35 5.15
N LEU A 260 20.63 -3.59 4.71
CA LEU A 260 21.36 -3.98 3.51
C LEU A 260 20.44 -4.87 2.66
N ILE A 261 20.06 -4.41 1.47
CA ILE A 261 19.10 -5.09 0.61
C ILE A 261 19.67 -5.19 -0.79
N GLY A 262 19.71 -6.40 -1.33
CA GLY A 262 20.08 -6.70 -2.69
C GLY A 262 18.88 -7.24 -3.47
N TRP A 263 18.71 -6.78 -4.70
CA TRP A 263 17.71 -7.30 -5.64
C TRP A 263 18.34 -7.51 -7.01
N ALA A 264 17.97 -8.61 -7.66
CA ALA A 264 18.43 -8.95 -9.01
C ALA A 264 17.31 -9.57 -9.81
N SER A 265 17.26 -9.25 -11.11
CA SER A 265 16.32 -9.85 -12.05
C SER A 265 16.90 -9.95 -13.45
N HIS A 266 16.40 -10.89 -14.23
CA HIS A 266 16.74 -11.04 -15.65
C HIS A 266 15.81 -12.05 -16.33
N GLU A 267 15.40 -11.77 -17.56
CA GLU A 267 14.87 -12.74 -18.51
C GLU A 267 16.00 -13.33 -19.32
N TRP A 268 16.55 -14.50 -18.90
CA TRP A 268 17.68 -15.13 -19.62
C TRP A 268 17.25 -15.83 -20.92
N SER A 269 15.96 -15.90 -21.20
CA SER A 269 15.40 -16.36 -22.47
C SER A 269 13.97 -15.83 -22.64
N GLU A 270 13.44 -15.87 -23.86
CA GLU A 270 12.05 -15.49 -24.19
C GLU A 270 10.96 -16.18 -23.30
N ARG A 271 11.32 -17.23 -22.59
CA ARG A 271 10.39 -18.03 -21.80
C ARG A 271 10.67 -18.02 -20.30
N TRP A 272 11.89 -17.72 -19.91
CA TRP A 272 12.32 -17.88 -18.52
C TRP A 272 12.96 -16.63 -17.98
N GLY A 273 12.54 -16.25 -16.80
CA GLY A 273 13.15 -15.17 -16.04
C GLY A 273 13.20 -15.50 -14.54
N TYR A 274 13.97 -14.72 -13.81
CA TYR A 274 14.05 -14.82 -12.35
C TYR A 274 14.06 -13.46 -11.69
N THR A 275 13.67 -13.44 -10.42
CA THR A 275 13.99 -12.36 -9.47
C THR A 275 14.59 -12.97 -8.21
N LEU A 276 15.47 -12.23 -7.54
CA LEU A 276 16.07 -12.59 -6.27
C LEU A 276 16.09 -11.38 -5.35
N LEU A 277 15.43 -11.48 -4.20
CA LEU A 277 15.60 -10.59 -3.07
C LEU A 277 16.49 -11.26 -2.02
N ALA A 278 17.46 -10.54 -1.49
CA ALA A 278 18.22 -10.93 -0.31
C ALA A 278 18.44 -9.70 0.58
N SER A 279 18.19 -9.82 1.88
CA SER A 279 18.33 -8.67 2.78
C SER A 279 18.80 -9.07 4.19
N VAL A 280 19.47 -8.13 4.83
CA VAL A 280 19.84 -8.20 6.25
C VAL A 280 19.45 -6.87 6.90
N HIS A 281 18.76 -6.96 8.04
CA HIS A 281 18.30 -5.83 8.82
C HIS A 281 18.75 -5.96 10.27
N ARG A 282 19.10 -4.85 10.87
CA ARG A 282 19.47 -4.77 12.29
C ARG A 282 18.92 -3.48 12.89
N GLN A 283 18.33 -3.57 14.08
CA GLN A 283 17.95 -2.47 14.95
C GLN A 283 18.63 -2.68 16.32
N THR A 284 19.16 -1.64 16.91
CA THR A 284 19.65 -1.67 18.30
C THR A 284 18.53 -1.33 19.28
N HIS A 285 18.63 -1.77 20.53
CA HIS A 285 17.74 -1.25 21.58
C HIS A 285 17.89 0.26 21.66
N THR A 286 16.79 0.97 21.77
CA THR A 286 16.77 2.42 21.92
C THR A 286 15.72 2.79 22.98
N ASP A 287 16.18 3.46 24.02
CA ASP A 287 15.39 4.11 25.06
C ASP A 287 15.43 5.60 24.75
N VAL A 288 14.32 6.19 24.35
CA VAL A 288 14.24 7.56 23.82
C VAL A 288 13.96 8.57 24.93
N ASP A 289 13.37 8.13 26.03
CA ASP A 289 12.97 8.98 27.15
C ASP A 289 13.75 8.73 28.44
N ASP A 290 14.76 7.82 28.39
CA ASP A 290 15.67 7.47 29.49
C ASP A 290 14.93 6.89 30.73
N ASP A 291 13.80 6.18 30.52
CA ASP A 291 13.03 5.55 31.61
C ASP A 291 13.55 4.15 31.99
N GLY A 292 14.49 3.61 31.21
CA GLY A 292 15.08 2.28 31.40
C GLY A 292 14.32 1.16 30.71
N TRP A 293 13.32 1.48 29.88
CA TRP A 293 12.61 0.55 29.03
C TRP A 293 12.94 0.82 27.55
N ALA A 294 13.03 -0.19 26.72
CA ALA A 294 13.29 -0.03 25.29
C ALA A 294 12.03 0.41 24.56
N ASP A 295 12.00 1.66 24.06
CA ASP A 295 10.95 2.16 23.14
C ASP A 295 11.02 1.50 21.79
N LEU A 296 12.25 1.21 21.31
CA LEU A 296 12.50 0.41 20.11
C LEU A 296 13.23 -0.87 20.49
N PRO A 297 12.69 -2.04 20.12
CA PRO A 297 13.34 -3.32 20.40
C PRO A 297 14.62 -3.51 19.57
N PHE A 298 15.52 -4.30 20.09
CA PHE A 298 16.56 -4.90 19.26
C PHE A 298 15.94 -5.90 18.31
N PHE A 299 16.40 -5.93 17.06
CA PHE A 299 16.20 -7.08 16.18
C PHE A 299 17.36 -7.25 15.20
N ARG A 300 17.55 -8.49 14.75
CA ARG A 300 18.34 -8.84 13.57
C ARG A 300 17.58 -9.84 12.74
N ARG A 301 17.55 -9.59 11.43
CA ARG A 301 16.76 -10.39 10.48
C ARG A 301 17.54 -10.60 9.19
N ALA A 302 17.46 -11.80 8.63
CA ALA A 302 17.93 -12.10 7.30
C ALA A 302 16.81 -12.78 6.49
N ILE A 303 16.66 -12.37 5.24
CA ILE A 303 15.62 -12.85 4.32
C ILE A 303 16.27 -13.18 2.99
N ALA A 304 15.82 -14.28 2.36
CA ALA A 304 16.11 -14.60 0.96
C ALA A 304 14.85 -15.09 0.27
N ARG A 305 14.57 -14.59 -0.94
CA ARG A 305 13.38 -14.96 -1.74
C ARG A 305 13.69 -14.99 -3.22
N PRO A 306 14.13 -16.12 -3.80
CA PRO A 306 14.14 -16.33 -5.24
C PRO A 306 12.74 -16.59 -5.79
N ARG A 307 12.52 -16.11 -7.02
CA ARG A 307 11.33 -16.43 -7.82
C ARG A 307 11.76 -16.82 -9.23
N LEU A 308 11.02 -17.74 -9.81
CA LEU A 308 11.20 -18.23 -11.17
C LEU A 308 9.93 -17.97 -11.98
N PHE A 309 10.08 -17.38 -13.16
CA PHE A 309 8.99 -17.04 -14.05
C PHE A 309 9.14 -17.82 -15.35
N TRP A 310 8.03 -18.33 -15.86
CA TRP A 310 7.95 -18.96 -17.15
C TRP A 310 6.74 -18.46 -17.94
N SER A 311 6.90 -18.28 -19.25
CA SER A 311 5.84 -17.92 -20.17
C SER A 311 5.98 -18.70 -21.48
N ASP A 312 4.85 -19.12 -22.07
CA ASP A 312 4.84 -19.75 -23.39
C ASP A 312 4.79 -18.72 -24.54
N GLY A 313 4.72 -17.41 -24.20
CA GLY A 313 4.53 -16.33 -25.17
C GLY A 313 3.13 -16.30 -25.80
N ARG A 314 2.20 -17.16 -25.37
CA ARG A 314 0.85 -17.29 -25.92
C ARG A 314 -0.25 -17.04 -24.87
N GLY A 315 0.14 -16.66 -23.65
CA GLY A 315 -0.77 -16.34 -22.55
C GLY A 315 -0.78 -17.35 -21.41
N SER A 316 0.01 -18.43 -21.47
CA SER A 316 0.22 -19.31 -20.32
C SER A 316 1.47 -18.87 -19.56
N THR A 317 1.36 -18.80 -18.23
CA THR A 317 2.43 -18.36 -17.33
C THR A 317 2.55 -19.24 -16.10
N VAL A 318 3.77 -19.33 -15.57
CA VAL A 318 4.04 -19.97 -14.28
C VAL A 318 4.95 -19.07 -13.45
N LEU A 319 4.60 -18.88 -12.19
CA LEU A 319 5.45 -18.28 -11.16
C LEU A 319 5.71 -19.33 -10.09
N LEU A 320 6.97 -19.52 -9.72
CA LEU A 320 7.37 -20.29 -8.54
C LEU A 320 8.14 -19.38 -7.60
N THR A 321 7.90 -19.50 -6.31
CA THR A 321 8.60 -18.76 -5.25
C THR A 321 9.01 -19.67 -4.12
N VAL A 322 10.18 -19.43 -3.56
CA VAL A 322 10.64 -20.02 -2.30
C VAL A 322 11.16 -18.89 -1.43
N GLY A 323 10.92 -18.94 -0.14
CA GLY A 323 11.37 -17.92 0.81
C GLY A 323 11.93 -18.55 2.08
N GLY A 324 12.87 -17.85 2.68
CA GLY A 324 13.38 -18.17 4.01
C GLY A 324 13.66 -16.90 4.79
N MET A 325 13.41 -16.95 6.10
CA MET A 325 13.65 -15.85 7.03
C MET A 325 14.08 -16.41 8.38
N ILE A 326 15.07 -15.74 8.96
CA ILE A 326 15.47 -15.90 10.36
C ILE A 326 15.44 -14.54 11.02
N GLU A 327 14.88 -14.46 12.21
CA GLU A 327 14.81 -13.23 12.98
C GLU A 327 14.99 -13.52 14.48
N GLU A 328 15.65 -12.60 15.16
CA GLU A 328 15.69 -12.51 16.62
C GLU A 328 15.24 -11.11 17.00
N ARG A 329 14.32 -10.99 17.96
CA ARG A 329 13.85 -9.73 18.54
C ARG A 329 13.94 -9.80 20.06
N GLU A 330 14.24 -8.66 20.67
CA GLU A 330 14.32 -8.54 22.12
C GLU A 330 13.95 -7.10 22.54
N GLY A 331 13.15 -6.99 23.59
CA GLY A 331 12.78 -5.72 24.21
C GLY A 331 12.55 -5.89 25.71
N GLY A 332 11.95 -4.91 26.34
CA GLY A 332 11.78 -4.83 27.77
C GLY A 332 12.77 -3.88 28.43
N THR A 333 13.28 -4.21 29.61
CA THR A 333 14.23 -3.36 30.33
C THR A 333 15.57 -3.25 29.62
N MET A 334 16.14 -2.04 29.57
CA MET A 334 17.50 -1.81 29.08
C MET A 334 18.53 -2.55 29.93
N PRO A 335 19.74 -2.87 29.37
CA PRO A 335 20.78 -3.52 30.13
C PRO A 335 21.14 -2.79 31.42
N GLY A 336 20.92 -3.43 32.57
CA GLY A 336 21.17 -2.86 33.90
C GLY A 336 19.98 -2.11 34.49
N ALA A 337 18.90 -1.88 33.74
CA ALA A 337 17.66 -1.32 34.24
C ALA A 337 16.74 -2.42 34.83
N VAL A 338 15.77 -2.02 35.64
CA VAL A 338 14.80 -2.90 36.28
C VAL A 338 13.39 -2.31 36.16
N THR A 339 12.40 -3.17 36.17
CA THR A 339 10.99 -2.74 36.29
C THR A 339 10.71 -2.10 37.64
N PRO A 340 9.60 -1.42 37.82
CA PRO A 340 9.17 -0.92 39.14
C PRO A 340 9.07 -2.00 40.24
N ALA A 341 9.01 -3.28 39.90
CA ALA A 341 9.07 -4.40 40.83
C ALA A 341 10.49 -4.74 41.30
N GLY A 342 11.52 -4.15 40.70
CA GLY A 342 12.93 -4.34 41.08
C GLY A 342 13.66 -5.44 40.30
N ASP A 343 13.01 -6.11 39.37
CA ASP A 343 13.59 -7.17 38.55
C ASP A 343 13.71 -6.73 37.08
N ALA A 344 14.72 -7.22 36.36
CA ALA A 344 14.80 -7.06 34.93
C ALA A 344 13.70 -7.90 34.23
N PHE A 345 13.07 -7.33 33.21
CA PHE A 345 12.11 -8.02 32.37
C PHE A 345 12.54 -7.97 30.92
N ILE A 346 12.75 -9.12 30.33
CA ILE A 346 13.12 -9.26 28.91
C ILE A 346 12.01 -10.03 28.23
N GLU A 347 11.50 -9.48 27.15
CA GLU A 347 10.67 -10.18 26.19
C GLU A 347 11.45 -10.41 24.91
N SER A 348 11.46 -11.64 24.39
CA SER A 348 12.18 -11.96 23.16
C SER A 348 11.46 -13.01 22.33
N ILE A 349 11.65 -12.95 21.03
CA ILE A 349 11.17 -13.97 20.09
C ILE A 349 12.26 -14.27 19.06
N GLY A 350 12.56 -15.57 18.92
CA GLY A 350 13.32 -16.13 17.80
C GLY A 350 12.38 -16.73 16.79
N THR A 351 12.47 -16.33 15.52
CA THR A 351 11.61 -16.83 14.44
C THR A 351 12.44 -17.47 13.33
N GLN A 352 12.05 -18.65 12.89
CA GLN A 352 12.56 -19.31 11.69
C GLN A 352 11.37 -19.63 10.79
N ARG A 353 11.39 -19.13 9.54
CA ARG A 353 10.34 -19.38 8.55
C ARG A 353 10.93 -19.91 7.25
N ALA A 354 10.30 -20.94 6.72
CA ALA A 354 10.48 -21.39 5.35
C ALA A 354 9.11 -21.45 4.67
N ASP A 355 9.02 -20.88 3.48
CA ASP A 355 7.78 -20.88 2.72
C ASP A 355 8.04 -21.09 1.22
N GLY A 356 7.02 -21.51 0.49
CA GLY A 356 7.09 -21.65 -0.94
C GLY A 356 5.71 -21.72 -1.57
N GLY A 357 5.64 -21.43 -2.85
CA GLY A 357 4.38 -21.46 -3.56
C GLY A 357 4.55 -21.30 -5.07
N GLY A 358 3.44 -21.45 -5.75
CA GLY A 358 3.40 -21.26 -7.19
C GLY A 358 2.03 -20.92 -7.72
N LEU A 359 2.02 -20.23 -8.86
CA LEU A 359 0.85 -19.94 -9.66
C LEU A 359 1.11 -20.42 -11.07
N ALA A 360 0.14 -21.12 -11.66
CA ALA A 360 0.12 -21.47 -13.07
C ALA A 360 -1.18 -20.96 -13.68
N SER A 361 -1.08 -20.14 -14.73
CA SER A 361 -2.20 -19.71 -15.55
C SER A 361 -2.05 -20.33 -16.92
N ILE A 362 -2.94 -21.24 -17.29
CA ILE A 362 -2.87 -22.04 -18.52
C ILE A 362 -4.02 -21.63 -19.43
N LEU A 363 -3.69 -21.03 -20.57
CA LEU A 363 -4.68 -20.66 -21.57
C LEU A 363 -5.19 -21.92 -22.28
N LEU A 364 -6.44 -22.26 -22.03
CA LEU A 364 -7.16 -23.31 -22.75
C LEU A 364 -7.83 -22.69 -23.99
N GLY A 365 -7.92 -23.41 -25.08
CA GLY A 365 -8.55 -22.89 -26.30
C GLY A 365 -9.90 -22.19 -26.06
N GLY A 366 -10.22 -21.15 -26.86
CA GLY A 366 -11.54 -20.51 -26.84
C GLY A 366 -11.82 -19.54 -25.68
N ARG A 367 -10.85 -18.76 -25.23
CA ARG A 367 -10.99 -17.73 -24.17
C ARG A 367 -11.23 -18.30 -22.78
N ARG A 368 -10.67 -19.47 -22.46
CA ARG A 368 -10.75 -20.07 -21.13
C ARG A 368 -9.34 -20.11 -20.52
N LEU A 369 -9.26 -19.80 -19.24
CA LEU A 369 -8.03 -19.82 -18.46
C LEU A 369 -8.21 -20.77 -17.28
N LEU A 370 -7.33 -21.75 -17.14
CA LEU A 370 -7.19 -22.57 -15.95
C LEU A 370 -6.10 -21.95 -15.07
N SER A 371 -6.48 -21.51 -13.88
CA SER A 371 -5.56 -21.00 -12.86
C SER A 371 -5.40 -22.06 -11.76
N VAL A 372 -4.16 -22.42 -11.46
CA VAL A 372 -3.82 -23.31 -10.34
C VAL A 372 -2.80 -22.59 -9.48
N ARG A 373 -3.05 -22.54 -8.17
CA ARG A 373 -2.14 -21.90 -7.23
C ARG A 373 -2.06 -22.70 -5.92
N GLY A 374 -0.91 -22.64 -5.31
CA GLY A 374 -0.70 -23.31 -4.04
C GLY A 374 0.50 -22.75 -3.30
N SER A 375 0.47 -22.85 -1.99
CA SER A 375 1.56 -22.43 -1.11
C SER A 375 1.62 -23.29 0.13
N ALA A 376 2.80 -23.31 0.76
CA ALA A 376 3.01 -23.88 2.09
C ALA A 376 4.01 -23.02 2.86
N SER A 377 3.83 -22.94 4.17
CA SER A 377 4.73 -22.25 5.09
C SER A 377 4.89 -23.06 6.37
N VAL A 378 6.11 -23.08 6.90
CA VAL A 378 6.42 -23.63 8.21
C VAL A 378 7.18 -22.57 8.98
N GLN A 379 6.73 -22.31 10.21
CA GLN A 379 7.35 -21.36 11.13
C GLN A 379 7.63 -22.06 12.46
N ARG A 380 8.72 -21.66 13.10
CA ARG A 380 9.06 -22.04 14.47
C ARG A 380 9.37 -20.79 15.24
N HIS A 381 8.81 -20.69 16.43
CA HIS A 381 9.05 -19.57 17.32
C HIS A 381 9.61 -20.06 18.65
N GLU A 382 10.45 -19.25 19.24
CA GLU A 382 10.90 -19.41 20.60
C GLU A 382 10.62 -18.10 21.34
N HIS A 383 9.44 -18.00 21.93
CA HIS A 383 8.98 -16.82 22.64
C HIS A 383 9.37 -16.90 24.12
N ARG A 384 9.79 -15.76 24.67
CA ARG A 384 10.16 -15.63 26.08
C ARG A 384 9.50 -14.40 26.68
N PHE A 385 8.79 -14.58 27.79
CA PHE A 385 8.17 -13.54 28.60
C PHE A 385 8.81 -13.51 29.99
N GLY A 386 9.89 -12.71 30.15
CA GLY A 386 10.70 -12.75 31.37
C GLY A 386 11.30 -14.14 31.61
N GLY A 387 10.84 -14.83 32.67
CA GLY A 387 11.29 -16.17 33.00
C GLY A 387 10.56 -17.31 32.30
N VAL A 388 9.46 -17.05 31.60
CA VAL A 388 8.63 -18.05 30.91
C VAL A 388 9.08 -18.20 29.46
N ARG A 389 9.21 -19.47 28.99
CA ARG A 389 9.52 -19.78 27.59
C ARG A 389 8.35 -20.54 26.98
N GLU A 390 7.93 -20.12 25.80
CA GLU A 390 6.81 -20.69 25.04
C GLU A 390 7.28 -20.97 23.60
N PRO A 391 7.97 -22.09 23.36
CA PRO A 391 8.26 -22.54 22.01
C PRO A 391 6.99 -23.06 21.33
N ASP A 392 6.90 -22.83 20.02
CA ASP A 392 5.78 -23.29 19.20
C ASP A 392 6.19 -23.56 17.75
N SER A 393 5.33 -24.26 17.05
CA SER A 393 5.43 -24.42 15.59
C SER A 393 4.08 -24.21 14.91
N HIS A 394 4.13 -23.60 13.72
CA HIS A 394 2.98 -23.29 12.91
C HIS A 394 3.21 -23.68 11.45
N ALA A 395 2.34 -24.51 10.89
CA ALA A 395 2.39 -24.94 9.50
C ALA A 395 1.09 -24.59 8.78
N THR A 396 1.20 -24.03 7.58
CA THR A 396 0.05 -23.72 6.72
C THR A 396 0.25 -24.31 5.32
N ALA A 397 -0.84 -24.73 4.68
CA ALA A 397 -0.85 -25.08 3.27
C ALA A 397 -2.14 -24.61 2.61
N PHE A 398 -2.03 -24.24 1.34
CA PHE A 398 -3.13 -23.77 0.52
C PHE A 398 -3.03 -24.34 -0.87
N ALA A 399 -4.15 -24.78 -1.42
CA ALA A 399 -4.26 -25.16 -2.83
C ALA A 399 -5.59 -24.69 -3.41
N GLU A 400 -5.57 -24.22 -4.65
CA GLU A 400 -6.75 -23.75 -5.37
C GLU A 400 -6.63 -24.06 -6.86
N ALA A 401 -7.74 -24.44 -7.47
CA ALA A 401 -7.90 -24.54 -8.91
C ALA A 401 -9.16 -23.79 -9.35
N ALA A 402 -9.04 -22.93 -10.35
CA ALA A 402 -10.14 -22.15 -10.88
C ALA A 402 -10.13 -22.13 -12.40
N LEU A 403 -11.31 -22.28 -13.02
CA LEU A 403 -11.53 -22.14 -14.44
C LEU A 403 -12.33 -20.85 -14.66
N SER A 404 -11.80 -19.98 -15.51
CA SER A 404 -12.47 -18.75 -15.92
C SER A 404 -12.67 -18.68 -17.43
N GLY A 405 -13.58 -17.85 -17.87
CA GLY A 405 -13.86 -17.64 -19.29
C GLY A 405 -14.82 -16.49 -19.56
N THR A 406 -14.94 -16.12 -20.83
CA THR A 406 -15.86 -15.08 -21.29
C THR A 406 -16.91 -15.65 -22.23
N SER A 407 -18.16 -15.21 -22.11
CA SER A 407 -19.28 -15.58 -22.98
C SER A 407 -20.22 -14.40 -23.14
N GLY A 408 -20.22 -13.76 -24.33
CA GLY A 408 -20.96 -12.53 -24.55
C GLY A 408 -20.51 -11.41 -23.61
N ALA A 409 -21.46 -10.87 -22.83
CA ALA A 409 -21.20 -9.84 -21.82
C ALA A 409 -20.79 -10.40 -20.44
N HIS A 410 -20.65 -11.70 -20.30
CA HIS A 410 -20.32 -12.38 -19.06
C HIS A 410 -18.84 -12.74 -18.99
N THR A 411 -18.22 -12.51 -17.83
CA THR A 411 -16.93 -13.07 -17.44
C THR A 411 -17.16 -13.89 -16.19
N TRP A 412 -17.00 -15.21 -16.30
CA TRP A 412 -17.31 -16.15 -15.24
C TRP A 412 -16.06 -16.85 -14.71
N LEU A 413 -16.12 -17.26 -13.46
CA LEU A 413 -15.08 -18.01 -12.77
C LEU A 413 -15.74 -19.06 -11.86
N LEU A 414 -15.22 -20.28 -11.89
CA LEU A 414 -15.62 -21.40 -11.01
C LEU A 414 -14.37 -22.02 -10.42
N GLY A 415 -14.35 -22.33 -9.14
CA GLY A 415 -13.18 -22.90 -8.53
C GLY A 415 -13.43 -23.68 -7.25
N THR A 416 -12.40 -24.35 -6.82
CA THR A 416 -12.32 -25.06 -5.55
C THR A 416 -11.00 -24.74 -4.88
N ALA A 417 -10.99 -24.75 -3.55
CA ALA A 417 -9.80 -24.49 -2.74
C ALA A 417 -9.81 -25.39 -1.49
N VAL A 418 -8.63 -25.55 -0.92
CA VAL A 418 -8.45 -26.12 0.41
C VAL A 418 -7.39 -25.34 1.16
N GLN A 419 -7.66 -25.03 2.43
CA GLN A 419 -6.71 -24.46 3.39
C GLN A 419 -6.48 -25.48 4.47
N TYR A 420 -5.23 -25.59 4.90
CA TYR A 420 -4.77 -26.41 6.01
C TYR A 420 -3.95 -25.54 6.94
N GLU A 421 -4.19 -25.67 8.23
CA GLU A 421 -3.46 -24.98 9.28
C GLU A 421 -3.24 -25.92 10.45
N HIS A 422 -2.02 -25.97 10.95
CA HIS A 422 -1.62 -26.75 12.11
C HIS A 422 -0.75 -25.92 13.03
N TYR A 423 -1.12 -25.85 14.27
CA TYR A 423 -0.41 -25.15 15.33
C TYR A 423 -0.14 -26.11 16.50
N ASP A 424 1.09 -26.10 16.99
CA ASP A 424 1.56 -26.91 18.12
C ASP A 424 2.23 -25.98 19.15
N ALA A 425 1.64 -25.92 20.34
CA ALA A 425 2.12 -25.14 21.49
C ALA A 425 2.97 -26.04 22.40
N ASP A 426 4.21 -26.28 22.05
CA ASP A 426 5.13 -27.23 22.71
C ASP A 426 5.19 -27.14 24.26
N ALA A 427 4.95 -25.95 24.83
CA ALA A 427 5.09 -25.69 26.25
C ALA A 427 3.75 -25.51 27.00
N VAL A 428 2.66 -25.24 26.29
CA VAL A 428 1.36 -24.87 26.89
C VAL A 428 0.25 -25.75 26.37
N ALA A 429 -0.13 -26.74 27.16
CA ALA A 429 -1.15 -27.71 26.77
C ALA A 429 -2.53 -27.09 26.54
N GLY A 430 -3.28 -27.58 25.55
CA GLY A 430 -4.66 -27.21 25.27
C GLY A 430 -4.84 -26.10 24.25
N PHE A 431 -3.77 -25.70 23.54
CA PHE A 431 -3.81 -24.70 22.48
C PHE A 431 -3.44 -25.25 21.10
N ASP A 432 -3.08 -26.53 21.02
CA ASP A 432 -2.83 -27.21 19.75
C ASP A 432 -4.12 -27.30 18.94
N TYR A 433 -4.01 -27.02 17.65
CA TYR A 433 -5.14 -27.18 16.73
C TYR A 433 -4.69 -27.61 15.33
N THR A 434 -5.62 -28.22 14.62
CA THR A 434 -5.47 -28.54 13.21
C THR A 434 -6.78 -28.26 12.51
N HIS A 435 -6.73 -27.40 11.49
CA HIS A 435 -7.91 -27.02 10.73
C HIS A 435 -7.75 -27.38 9.26
N THR A 436 -8.83 -27.87 8.68
CA THR A 436 -8.93 -28.14 7.25
C THR A 436 -10.22 -27.51 6.71
N VAL A 437 -10.08 -26.64 5.72
CA VAL A 437 -11.17 -25.84 5.18
C VAL A 437 -11.28 -26.02 3.68
N PRO A 438 -11.96 -27.08 3.18
CA PRO A 438 -12.32 -27.16 1.77
C PRO A 438 -13.38 -26.12 1.41
N ALA A 439 -13.33 -25.63 0.17
CA ALA A 439 -14.23 -24.62 -0.34
C ALA A 439 -14.54 -24.78 -1.82
N VAL A 440 -15.71 -24.31 -2.21
CA VAL A 440 -16.09 -24.08 -3.62
C VAL A 440 -16.56 -22.65 -3.78
N PHE A 441 -16.25 -22.04 -4.95
CA PHE A 441 -16.62 -20.67 -5.21
C PHE A 441 -16.97 -20.45 -6.69
N ALA A 442 -17.78 -19.42 -6.92
CA ALA A 442 -18.16 -18.98 -8.25
C ALA A 442 -18.27 -17.46 -8.28
N GLN A 443 -18.00 -16.88 -9.44
CA GLN A 443 -18.19 -15.47 -9.74
C GLN A 443 -18.71 -15.32 -11.16
N ASP A 444 -19.63 -14.38 -11.37
CA ASP A 444 -20.05 -13.92 -12.68
C ASP A 444 -20.07 -12.40 -12.71
N GLU A 445 -19.43 -11.84 -13.70
CA GLU A 445 -19.44 -10.41 -13.99
C GLU A 445 -20.19 -10.19 -15.29
N TYR A 446 -21.26 -9.45 -15.21
CA TYR A 446 -22.12 -9.10 -16.33
C TYR A 446 -21.95 -7.64 -16.72
N ALA A 447 -21.33 -7.37 -17.87
CA ALA A 447 -21.11 -6.05 -18.41
C ALA A 447 -21.90 -5.84 -19.70
N PRO A 448 -23.23 -5.59 -19.62
CA PRO A 448 -24.11 -5.47 -20.80
C PRO A 448 -23.84 -4.20 -21.62
N THR A 449 -23.27 -3.17 -20.98
CA THR A 449 -22.98 -1.89 -21.62
C THR A 449 -21.65 -1.32 -21.06
N PRO A 450 -20.98 -0.40 -21.76
CA PRO A 450 -19.74 0.23 -21.24
C PRO A 450 -19.93 1.04 -19.95
N TRP A 451 -21.18 1.44 -19.61
CA TRP A 451 -21.46 2.25 -18.42
C TRP A 451 -21.97 1.44 -17.23
N LEU A 452 -22.24 0.11 -17.39
CA LEU A 452 -22.74 -0.76 -16.32
C LEU A 452 -22.00 -2.10 -16.32
N ALA A 453 -21.42 -2.46 -15.17
CA ALA A 453 -20.98 -3.81 -14.86
C ALA A 453 -21.51 -4.23 -13.48
N LEU A 454 -22.00 -5.46 -13.41
CA LEU A 454 -22.50 -6.10 -12.18
C LEU A 454 -21.65 -7.33 -11.91
N ALA A 455 -21.25 -7.56 -10.67
CA ALA A 455 -20.53 -8.76 -10.26
C ALA A 455 -21.27 -9.44 -9.10
N LEU A 456 -21.54 -10.72 -9.27
CA LEU A 456 -22.05 -11.60 -8.22
C LEU A 456 -20.98 -12.68 -7.94
N SER A 457 -20.53 -12.77 -6.71
CA SER A 457 -19.65 -13.84 -6.28
C SER A 457 -20.21 -14.53 -5.05
N GLY A 458 -19.83 -15.78 -4.87
CA GLY A 458 -20.20 -16.57 -3.71
C GLY A 458 -19.21 -17.68 -3.45
N ARG A 459 -18.99 -17.97 -2.18
CA ARG A 459 -18.10 -19.03 -1.71
C ARG A 459 -18.77 -19.80 -0.59
N ILE A 460 -18.60 -21.11 -0.60
CA ILE A 460 -19.02 -22.00 0.48
C ILE A 460 -17.77 -22.65 1.02
N ASP A 461 -17.47 -22.40 2.30
CA ASP A 461 -16.39 -22.99 3.06
C ASP A 461 -16.95 -23.98 4.08
N HIS A 462 -16.30 -25.10 4.28
CA HIS A 462 -16.60 -26.04 5.36
C HIS A 462 -15.39 -26.11 6.30
N HIS A 463 -15.51 -25.45 7.43
CA HIS A 463 -14.49 -25.51 8.50
C HIS A 463 -14.77 -26.74 9.38
N ASP A 464 -13.77 -27.58 9.60
CA ASP A 464 -13.91 -28.83 10.36
C ASP A 464 -14.39 -28.61 11.79
N GLU A 465 -14.03 -27.49 12.44
CA GLU A 465 -14.48 -27.16 13.80
C GLU A 465 -15.75 -26.29 13.79
N TYR A 466 -15.80 -25.23 12.97
CA TYR A 466 -16.85 -24.21 13.04
C TYR A 466 -18.03 -24.46 12.09
N GLY A 467 -17.96 -25.48 11.23
CA GLY A 467 -19.04 -25.85 10.31
C GLY A 467 -19.03 -25.10 8.98
N THR A 468 -20.20 -24.98 8.35
CA THR A 468 -20.33 -24.50 6.98
C THR A 468 -20.76 -23.04 6.91
N PHE A 469 -20.09 -22.25 6.04
CA PHE A 469 -20.36 -20.83 5.80
C PHE A 469 -20.58 -20.58 4.34
N ALA A 470 -21.64 -19.83 4.02
CA ALA A 470 -21.93 -19.34 2.68
C ALA A 470 -21.75 -17.79 2.66
N ASN A 471 -20.87 -17.31 1.80
CA ASN A 471 -20.43 -15.92 1.74
C ASN A 471 -20.72 -15.33 0.36
N PRO A 472 -21.94 -14.79 0.12
CA PRO A 472 -22.26 -14.05 -1.09
C PRO A 472 -21.69 -12.61 -1.05
N ARG A 473 -21.39 -12.07 -2.25
CA ARG A 473 -21.06 -10.68 -2.48
C ARG A 473 -21.69 -10.20 -3.78
N LEU A 474 -22.27 -9.01 -3.75
CA LEU A 474 -22.77 -8.29 -4.92
C LEU A 474 -21.99 -6.98 -5.07
N SER A 475 -21.60 -6.66 -6.30
CA SER A 475 -20.93 -5.39 -6.62
C SER A 475 -21.49 -4.83 -7.92
N ALA A 476 -21.51 -3.52 -8.04
CA ALA A 476 -21.95 -2.79 -9.22
C ALA A 476 -20.99 -1.65 -9.54
N LEU A 477 -20.67 -1.49 -10.80
CA LEU A 477 -19.92 -0.37 -11.37
C LEU A 477 -20.83 0.39 -12.33
N LEU A 478 -20.95 1.69 -12.12
CA LEU A 478 -21.70 2.61 -12.95
C LEU A 478 -20.79 3.74 -13.44
N ARG A 479 -20.86 4.06 -14.73
CA ARG A 479 -20.18 5.20 -15.37
C ARG A 479 -21.21 6.11 -16.00
N PRO A 480 -21.87 7.00 -15.23
CA PRO A 480 -22.92 7.88 -15.76
C PRO A 480 -22.40 8.96 -16.73
N GLY A 481 -21.09 9.06 -16.88
CA GLY A 481 -20.40 9.93 -17.83
C GLY A 481 -18.89 9.65 -17.81
N ALA A 482 -18.16 10.17 -18.78
CA ALA A 482 -16.73 9.89 -18.98
C ALA A 482 -15.83 10.22 -17.77
N GLN A 483 -16.28 11.12 -16.89
CA GLN A 483 -15.49 11.57 -15.74
C GLN A 483 -15.97 10.97 -14.41
N TRP A 484 -17.07 10.23 -14.40
CA TRP A 484 -17.67 9.73 -13.17
C TRP A 484 -17.63 8.22 -13.10
N THR A 485 -17.22 7.73 -11.94
CA THR A 485 -17.29 6.32 -11.59
C THR A 485 -18.00 6.16 -10.26
N VAL A 486 -19.03 5.31 -10.20
CA VAL A 486 -19.74 4.97 -8.98
C VAL A 486 -19.64 3.47 -8.79
N ARG A 487 -19.18 3.03 -7.62
CA ARG A 487 -19.12 1.62 -7.24
C ARG A 487 -19.93 1.39 -5.98
N ALA A 488 -20.71 0.33 -5.97
CA ALA A 488 -21.42 -0.12 -4.78
C ALA A 488 -21.14 -1.60 -4.55
N SER A 489 -20.89 -1.99 -3.32
CA SER A 489 -20.68 -3.39 -2.97
C SER A 489 -21.28 -3.73 -1.63
N ALA A 490 -21.77 -4.98 -1.50
CA ALA A 490 -22.22 -5.54 -0.24
C ALA A 490 -21.90 -7.04 -0.20
N GLY A 491 -21.51 -7.54 0.98
CA GLY A 491 -21.14 -8.95 1.12
C GLY A 491 -21.15 -9.41 2.56
N THR A 492 -21.00 -10.73 2.71
CA THR A 492 -20.87 -11.40 3.99
C THR A 492 -19.56 -12.16 4.09
N GLY A 493 -19.09 -12.41 5.31
CA GLY A 493 -17.89 -13.17 5.59
C GLY A 493 -17.92 -13.77 6.98
N PHE A 494 -16.94 -14.59 7.26
CA PHE A 494 -16.73 -15.15 8.59
C PHE A 494 -15.23 -15.12 8.93
N PHE A 495 -14.95 -15.23 10.22
CA PHE A 495 -13.61 -15.43 10.75
C PHE A 495 -13.66 -16.62 11.71
N ALA A 496 -12.73 -17.54 11.54
CA ALA A 496 -12.53 -18.68 12.41
C ALA A 496 -11.50 -18.28 13.48
N PRO A 497 -11.91 -18.05 14.75
CA PRO A 497 -10.99 -17.55 15.76
C PRO A 497 -10.00 -18.65 16.17
N THR A 498 -8.77 -18.23 16.45
CA THR A 498 -7.72 -19.01 17.08
C THR A 498 -7.39 -18.38 18.44
N PRO A 499 -6.56 -18.98 19.28
CA PRO A 499 -6.09 -18.35 20.51
C PRO A 499 -5.33 -17.04 20.31
N TRP A 500 -4.91 -16.77 19.08
CA TRP A 500 -4.11 -15.59 18.73
C TRP A 500 -4.96 -14.39 18.36
N THR A 501 -4.85 -13.35 19.16
CA THR A 501 -5.48 -12.03 18.94
C THR A 501 -4.45 -10.94 19.17
N GLU A 502 -4.78 -9.69 18.82
CA GLU A 502 -3.90 -8.55 19.09
C GLU A 502 -3.54 -8.45 20.58
N GLU A 503 -4.47 -8.81 21.46
CA GLU A 503 -4.30 -8.76 22.91
C GLU A 503 -3.44 -9.93 23.44
N THR A 504 -3.63 -11.12 22.91
CA THR A 504 -2.95 -12.34 23.41
C THR A 504 -1.51 -12.48 22.95
N GLU A 505 -1.14 -11.88 21.80
CA GLU A 505 0.23 -11.87 21.30
C GLU A 505 1.22 -11.21 22.27
N ALA A 506 0.78 -10.20 23.03
CA ALA A 506 1.61 -9.49 24.00
C ALA A 506 1.71 -10.17 25.37
N LEU A 507 0.96 -11.24 25.62
CA LEU A 507 0.80 -11.84 26.97
C LEU A 507 1.37 -13.25 27.10
N GLY A 508 1.47 -13.98 26.00
CA GLY A 508 1.78 -15.40 25.96
C GLY A 508 0.59 -16.32 26.29
N LEU A 509 0.67 -17.56 25.79
CA LEU A 509 -0.40 -18.57 25.95
C LEU A 509 -0.56 -19.08 27.38
N GLY A 510 0.49 -19.09 28.17
CA GLY A 510 0.45 -19.55 29.57
C GLY A 510 -0.50 -18.73 30.46
N ARG A 511 -0.89 -17.55 30.03
CA ARG A 511 -1.88 -16.70 30.72
C ARG A 511 -3.30 -16.87 30.22
N LEU A 512 -3.50 -17.54 29.10
CA LEU A 512 -4.82 -17.81 28.55
C LEU A 512 -5.51 -18.97 29.25
N VAL A 513 -6.81 -18.85 29.43
CA VAL A 513 -7.68 -19.96 29.79
C VAL A 513 -8.23 -20.56 28.49
N PRO A 514 -7.98 -21.86 28.20
CA PRO A 514 -8.61 -22.49 27.05
C PRO A 514 -10.14 -22.40 27.15
N GLY A 515 -10.78 -22.01 26.06
CA GLY A 515 -12.23 -21.83 25.99
C GLY A 515 -12.77 -22.28 24.63
N THR A 516 -14.08 -22.50 24.54
CA THR A 516 -14.75 -22.80 23.29
C THR A 516 -15.24 -21.51 22.65
N LEU A 517 -14.76 -21.22 21.45
CA LEU A 517 -15.15 -20.05 20.69
C LEU A 517 -16.11 -20.43 19.56
N ALA A 518 -16.95 -19.49 19.15
CA ALA A 518 -17.76 -19.56 17.95
C ALA A 518 -17.17 -18.69 16.85
N ALA A 519 -17.39 -19.05 15.60
CA ALA A 519 -16.97 -18.24 14.48
C ALA A 519 -17.66 -16.87 14.47
N GLU A 520 -16.90 -15.85 14.16
CA GLU A 520 -17.40 -14.49 13.97
C GLU A 520 -18.00 -14.34 12.57
N ARG A 521 -19.09 -13.59 12.43
CA ARG A 521 -19.76 -13.34 11.14
C ARG A 521 -19.84 -11.88 10.84
N ALA A 522 -19.49 -11.50 9.61
CA ALA A 522 -19.53 -10.12 9.17
C ALA A 522 -20.49 -9.88 8.01
N ARG A 523 -20.98 -8.64 7.97
CA ARG A 523 -21.67 -8.04 6.83
C ARG A 523 -21.07 -6.67 6.60
N SER A 524 -20.75 -6.35 5.36
CA SER A 524 -20.27 -5.03 5.00
C SER A 524 -20.93 -4.51 3.75
N ALA A 525 -20.99 -3.17 3.63
CA ALA A 525 -21.41 -2.49 2.42
C ALA A 525 -20.57 -1.22 2.24
N ALA A 526 -20.31 -0.87 1.00
CA ALA A 526 -19.61 0.36 0.63
C ALA A 526 -20.22 0.98 -0.63
N LEU A 527 -20.20 2.31 -0.67
CA LEU A 527 -20.54 3.13 -1.83
C LEU A 527 -19.38 4.07 -2.11
N ASP A 528 -18.82 3.99 -3.27
CA ASP A 528 -17.70 4.76 -3.74
C ASP A 528 -18.09 5.63 -4.92
N VAL A 529 -17.73 6.91 -4.91
CA VAL A 529 -17.95 7.86 -5.99
C VAL A 529 -16.64 8.55 -6.32
N ALA A 530 -16.16 8.35 -7.53
CA ALA A 530 -14.96 8.98 -8.04
C ALA A 530 -15.27 9.91 -9.21
N ARG A 531 -14.48 10.98 -9.31
CA ARG A 531 -14.53 11.92 -10.43
C ARG A 531 -13.14 12.35 -10.82
N THR A 532 -12.82 12.26 -12.11
CA THR A 532 -11.55 12.76 -12.69
C THR A 532 -11.80 14.03 -13.49
N ILE A 533 -11.06 15.10 -13.20
CA ILE A 533 -11.16 16.41 -13.85
C ILE A 533 -9.75 16.86 -14.22
N GLY A 534 -9.34 16.61 -15.47
CA GLY A 534 -7.95 16.91 -15.89
C GLY A 534 -6.96 16.20 -14.97
N PRO A 535 -6.00 16.92 -14.35
CA PRO A 535 -4.98 16.32 -13.48
C PRO A 535 -5.48 16.00 -12.05
N VAL A 536 -6.76 16.22 -11.76
CA VAL A 536 -7.33 16.03 -10.41
C VAL A 536 -8.24 14.81 -10.40
N GLU A 537 -7.99 13.90 -9.48
CA GLU A 537 -8.88 12.79 -9.11
C GLU A 537 -9.48 13.07 -7.73
N LEU A 538 -10.79 12.96 -7.62
CA LEU A 538 -11.53 13.07 -6.36
C LEU A 538 -12.28 11.77 -6.12
N ASN A 539 -12.21 11.27 -4.90
CA ASN A 539 -12.92 10.07 -4.50
C ASN A 539 -13.57 10.24 -3.12
N ALA A 540 -14.78 9.75 -2.97
CA ALA A 540 -15.50 9.70 -1.72
C ALA A 540 -16.13 8.32 -1.53
N THR A 541 -15.79 7.65 -0.42
CA THR A 541 -16.33 6.35 -0.05
C THR A 541 -17.14 6.46 1.23
N LEU A 542 -18.35 5.89 1.24
CA LEU A 542 -19.13 5.58 2.44
C LEU A 542 -19.00 4.09 2.72
N PHE A 543 -18.70 3.72 3.95
CA PHE A 543 -18.57 2.31 4.31
C PHE A 543 -19.28 2.00 5.63
N GLY A 544 -19.68 0.73 5.79
CA GLY A 544 -20.23 0.22 7.02
C GLY A 544 -20.04 -1.29 7.14
N SER A 545 -19.69 -1.73 8.35
CA SER A 545 -19.48 -3.14 8.69
C SER A 545 -20.10 -3.48 10.03
N ARG A 546 -20.57 -4.72 10.14
CA ARG A 546 -21.07 -5.31 11.37
C ARG A 546 -20.46 -6.69 11.55
N VAL A 547 -19.84 -6.95 12.69
CA VAL A 547 -19.29 -8.27 13.07
C VAL A 547 -20.10 -8.79 14.26
N ASP A 548 -20.82 -9.87 14.06
CA ASP A 548 -21.61 -10.57 15.08
C ASP A 548 -20.73 -11.61 15.78
N HIS A 549 -20.94 -11.82 17.11
CA HIS A 549 -20.19 -12.69 17.99
C HIS A 549 -18.68 -12.39 18.05
N PRO A 550 -18.28 -11.10 18.19
CA PRO A 550 -16.86 -10.76 18.19
C PRO A 550 -16.14 -11.41 19.38
N VAL A 551 -14.96 -11.93 19.14
CA VAL A 551 -14.09 -12.41 20.21
C VAL A 551 -13.49 -11.22 20.94
N GLN A 552 -13.60 -11.22 22.26
CA GLN A 552 -13.05 -10.24 23.19
C GLN A 552 -12.29 -10.95 24.31
N VAL A 553 -11.52 -10.17 25.06
CA VAL A 553 -10.70 -10.60 26.19
C VAL A 553 -11.29 -10.06 27.47
N ARG A 554 -11.25 -10.84 28.54
CA ARG A 554 -11.54 -10.39 29.91
C ARG A 554 -10.67 -11.15 30.91
N PRO A 555 -10.45 -10.61 32.12
CA PRO A 555 -9.87 -11.40 33.21
C PRO A 555 -10.69 -12.65 33.47
N ALA A 556 -10.04 -13.78 33.77
CA ALA A 556 -10.75 -15.01 34.13
C ALA A 556 -11.39 -14.90 35.51
N ASP A 557 -12.60 -15.46 35.65
CA ASP A 557 -13.39 -15.35 36.89
C ASP A 557 -12.72 -16.01 38.12
N ASP A 558 -11.95 -17.07 37.88
CA ASP A 558 -11.27 -17.87 38.92
C ASP A 558 -9.87 -17.36 39.26
N ASP A 559 -9.21 -16.69 38.32
CA ASP A 559 -7.87 -16.12 38.48
C ASP A 559 -7.70 -14.88 37.63
N PRO A 560 -7.84 -13.67 38.19
CA PRO A 560 -7.69 -12.41 37.45
C PRO A 560 -6.30 -12.16 36.83
N SER A 561 -5.29 -12.96 37.19
CA SER A 561 -3.96 -12.93 36.54
C SER A 561 -3.92 -13.66 35.20
N ARG A 562 -5.00 -14.37 34.87
CA ARG A 562 -5.22 -15.06 33.59
C ARG A 562 -6.32 -14.36 32.82
N ILE A 563 -6.35 -14.55 31.52
CA ILE A 563 -7.36 -13.98 30.62
C ILE A 563 -8.14 -15.07 29.92
N GLU A 564 -9.40 -14.78 29.66
CA GLU A 564 -10.32 -15.63 28.93
C GLU A 564 -10.71 -14.96 27.61
N LEU A 565 -10.64 -15.74 26.53
CA LEU A 565 -11.25 -15.37 25.24
C LEU A 565 -12.72 -15.79 25.25
N PHE A 566 -13.61 -14.90 24.86
CA PHE A 566 -15.04 -15.20 24.79
C PHE A 566 -15.72 -14.47 23.61
N ASN A 567 -16.80 -15.05 23.10
CA ASN A 567 -17.65 -14.35 22.12
C ASN A 567 -18.60 -13.40 22.84
N ALA A 568 -18.47 -12.10 22.63
CA ALA A 568 -19.34 -11.13 23.26
C ALA A 568 -20.77 -11.20 22.73
N ALA A 569 -21.74 -10.97 23.62
CA ALA A 569 -23.14 -10.85 23.25
C ALA A 569 -23.38 -9.48 22.57
N GLY A 570 -23.59 -9.49 21.27
CA GLY A 570 -23.78 -8.28 20.47
C GLY A 570 -22.84 -8.24 19.27
N ALA A 571 -22.65 -7.05 18.70
CA ALA A 571 -21.84 -6.92 17.49
C ALA A 571 -20.89 -5.73 17.57
N VAL A 572 -19.71 -5.84 16.96
CA VAL A 572 -18.91 -4.68 16.56
C VAL A 572 -19.63 -3.99 15.39
N ARG A 573 -19.73 -2.67 15.46
CA ARG A 573 -20.34 -1.86 14.40
C ARG A 573 -19.40 -0.74 14.02
N THR A 574 -19.02 -0.71 12.76
CA THR A 574 -18.14 0.31 12.19
C THR A 574 -18.81 0.98 11.01
N ALA A 575 -18.72 2.29 10.92
CA ALA A 575 -19.18 3.07 9.78
C ALA A 575 -18.34 4.33 9.63
N GLY A 576 -18.17 4.81 8.41
CA GLY A 576 -17.36 5.97 8.16
C GLY A 576 -17.36 6.48 6.74
N THR A 577 -16.50 7.46 6.51
CA THR A 577 -16.27 8.06 5.20
C THR A 577 -14.78 8.16 4.92
N GLU A 578 -14.38 7.90 3.70
CA GLU A 578 -13.03 8.18 3.19
C GLU A 578 -13.14 9.22 2.09
N LEU A 579 -12.32 10.25 2.14
CA LEU A 579 -12.18 11.25 1.11
C LEU A 579 -10.74 11.22 0.61
N LEU A 580 -10.58 11.22 -0.70
CA LEU A 580 -9.28 11.24 -1.38
C LEU A 580 -9.29 12.29 -2.47
N ALA A 581 -8.24 13.10 -2.52
CA ALA A 581 -7.96 14.01 -3.62
C ALA A 581 -6.53 13.78 -4.08
N ARG A 582 -6.35 13.51 -5.37
CA ARG A 582 -5.03 13.37 -6.01
C ARG A 582 -4.87 14.44 -7.08
N TYR A 583 -3.71 15.05 -7.14
CA TYR A 583 -3.27 15.91 -8.22
C TYR A 583 -1.96 15.38 -8.76
N HIS A 584 -1.92 15.13 -10.06
CA HIS A 584 -0.72 14.67 -10.75
C HIS A 584 -0.51 15.48 -12.03
N ARG A 585 0.63 16.17 -12.12
CA ARG A 585 1.02 16.90 -13.35
C ARG A 585 2.51 17.18 -13.36
N GLU A 586 3.19 16.81 -14.45
CA GLU A 586 4.58 17.22 -14.77
C GLU A 586 5.57 17.02 -13.61
N GLY A 587 5.53 15.82 -12.97
CA GLY A 587 6.40 15.49 -11.83
C GLY A 587 5.98 16.12 -10.50
N ILE A 588 4.79 16.74 -10.41
CA ILE A 588 4.20 17.19 -9.15
C ILE A 588 3.08 16.23 -8.77
N HIS A 589 3.20 15.63 -7.60
CA HIS A 589 2.24 14.71 -7.02
C HIS A 589 1.75 15.28 -5.69
N VAL A 590 0.44 15.41 -5.53
CA VAL A 590 -0.14 15.79 -4.25
C VAL A 590 -1.31 14.85 -3.97
N THR A 591 -1.25 14.17 -2.85
CA THR A 591 -2.34 13.31 -2.35
C THR A 591 -2.82 13.87 -1.01
N ALA A 592 -4.11 14.09 -0.88
CA ALA A 592 -4.75 14.47 0.37
C ALA A 592 -5.84 13.46 0.72
N THR A 593 -5.85 12.99 1.95
CA THR A 593 -6.83 12.03 2.44
C THR A 593 -7.45 12.50 3.74
N HIS A 594 -8.70 12.14 3.96
CA HIS A 594 -9.37 12.28 5.26
C HIS A 594 -10.28 11.09 5.47
N VAL A 595 -10.17 10.48 6.64
CA VAL A 595 -11.01 9.35 7.05
C VAL A 595 -11.74 9.71 8.33
N TYR A 596 -13.06 9.54 8.33
CA TYR A 596 -13.88 9.55 9.52
C TYR A 596 -14.34 8.12 9.83
N THR A 597 -14.07 7.64 11.04
CA THR A 597 -14.46 6.30 11.47
C THR A 597 -15.19 6.35 12.81
N ARG A 598 -16.35 5.72 12.86
CA ARG A 598 -17.06 5.46 14.12
C ARG A 598 -17.17 3.95 14.30
N SER A 599 -16.41 3.42 15.26
CA SER A 599 -16.43 1.99 15.60
C SER A 599 -16.84 1.81 17.06
N THR A 600 -17.77 0.90 17.31
CA THR A 600 -18.28 0.57 18.63
C THR A 600 -18.41 -0.93 18.79
N GLU A 601 -18.16 -1.42 20.01
CA GLU A 601 -18.23 -2.85 20.37
C GLU A 601 -19.04 -3.04 21.67
N PRO A 602 -19.50 -4.27 21.99
CA PRO A 602 -19.97 -4.59 23.34
C PRO A 602 -18.89 -4.27 24.36
N ASP A 603 -19.26 -3.75 25.52
CA ASP A 603 -18.34 -3.53 26.62
C ASP A 603 -18.01 -4.89 27.29
N PRO A 604 -16.73 -5.29 27.40
CA PRO A 604 -16.35 -6.57 28.05
C PRO A 604 -16.78 -6.67 29.50
N SER A 605 -16.94 -5.52 30.19
CA SER A 605 -17.48 -5.46 31.56
C SER A 605 -18.97 -5.81 31.67
N GLY A 606 -19.66 -6.03 30.54
CA GLY A 606 -21.07 -6.40 30.47
C GLY A 606 -22.07 -5.24 30.51
N SER A 607 -21.65 -4.01 30.57
CA SER A 607 -22.51 -2.82 30.75
C SER A 607 -22.68 -1.96 29.50
N GLY A 608 -23.18 -2.51 28.39
CA GLY A 608 -23.57 -1.70 27.24
C GLY A 608 -22.58 -1.73 26.07
N ARG A 609 -22.24 -0.55 25.52
CA ARG A 609 -21.35 -0.43 24.36
C ARG A 609 -20.28 0.63 24.62
N ARG A 610 -19.07 0.34 24.16
CA ARG A 610 -17.94 1.28 24.18
C ARG A 610 -17.44 1.58 22.74
N THR A 611 -16.62 2.62 22.61
CA THR A 611 -15.85 2.86 21.39
C THR A 611 -14.73 1.82 21.33
N VAL A 612 -14.47 1.24 20.15
CA VAL A 612 -13.33 0.32 19.96
C VAL A 612 -12.03 1.06 20.28
N PRO A 613 -11.20 0.54 21.20
CA PRO A 613 -9.95 1.17 21.59
C PRO A 613 -8.99 1.37 20.41
N LEU A 614 -8.11 2.38 20.52
CA LEU A 614 -7.07 2.71 19.54
C LEU A 614 -7.63 2.93 18.12
N THR A 615 -8.88 3.42 18.03
CA THR A 615 -9.54 3.73 16.76
C THR A 615 -9.85 5.23 16.71
N PRO A 616 -9.01 6.05 16.05
CA PRO A 616 -9.23 7.49 15.96
C PRO A 616 -10.48 7.79 15.13
N ARG A 617 -11.26 8.79 15.55
CA ARG A 617 -12.44 9.24 14.79
C ARG A 617 -12.08 9.92 13.48
N HIS A 618 -10.96 10.63 13.46
CA HIS A 618 -10.48 11.37 12.31
C HIS A 618 -9.01 11.06 12.10
N THR A 619 -8.65 10.71 10.88
CA THR A 619 -7.27 10.71 10.39
C THR A 619 -7.23 11.51 9.10
N ALA A 620 -6.13 12.20 8.85
CA ALA A 620 -5.92 12.92 7.62
C ALA A 620 -4.44 12.86 7.23
N ALA A 621 -4.17 12.85 5.94
CA ALA A 621 -2.82 12.92 5.44
C ALA A 621 -2.74 13.86 4.24
N VAL A 622 -1.60 14.54 4.10
CA VAL A 622 -1.22 15.27 2.91
C VAL A 622 0.20 14.88 2.56
N VAL A 623 0.38 14.31 1.39
CA VAL A 623 1.68 13.97 0.81
C VAL A 623 1.87 14.78 -0.43
N ALA A 624 2.97 15.52 -0.54
CA ALA A 624 3.32 16.33 -1.67
C ALA A 624 4.76 16.03 -2.11
N ALA A 625 4.95 15.66 -3.35
CA ALA A 625 6.25 15.36 -3.91
C ALA A 625 6.47 16.13 -5.24
N VAL A 626 7.71 16.52 -5.46
CA VAL A 626 8.20 17.01 -6.75
C VAL A 626 9.29 16.06 -7.20
N GLU A 627 9.06 15.41 -8.32
CA GLU A 627 10.00 14.47 -8.92
C GLU A 627 10.52 15.00 -10.26
N GLN A 628 11.82 14.85 -10.44
CA GLN A 628 12.49 15.05 -11.73
C GLN A 628 13.28 13.78 -12.02
N GLU A 629 12.82 13.00 -12.98
CA GLU A 629 13.27 11.64 -13.27
C GLU A 629 14.81 11.48 -13.34
N GLU A 630 15.52 12.46 -13.90
CA GLU A 630 16.98 12.45 -14.00
C GLU A 630 17.72 13.06 -12.79
N ARG A 631 17.02 13.77 -11.91
CA ARG A 631 17.67 14.55 -10.83
C ARG A 631 17.38 14.04 -9.43
N GLY A 632 16.21 13.47 -9.21
CA GLY A 632 15.75 12.99 -7.91
C GLY A 632 14.43 13.60 -7.49
N ARG A 633 14.06 13.47 -6.22
CA ARG A 633 12.77 13.92 -5.69
C ARG A 633 12.93 14.70 -4.39
N PHE A 634 11.90 15.48 -4.10
CA PHE A 634 11.69 16.14 -2.81
C PHE A 634 10.24 15.90 -2.38
N GLY A 635 10.06 15.35 -1.18
CA GLY A 635 8.75 15.03 -0.62
C GLY A 635 8.53 15.70 0.74
N VAL A 636 7.28 16.05 1.02
CA VAL A 636 6.79 16.53 2.33
C VAL A 636 5.54 15.77 2.67
N GLU A 637 5.47 15.28 3.88
CA GLU A 637 4.35 14.50 4.39
C GLU A 637 3.83 15.07 5.70
N LEU A 638 2.52 15.03 5.86
CA LEU A 638 1.84 15.46 7.05
C LEU A 638 0.74 14.44 7.37
N TYR A 639 0.78 13.87 8.57
CA TYR A 639 -0.21 12.92 9.07
C TYR A 639 -0.83 13.45 10.35
N TYR A 640 -2.16 13.54 10.37
CA TYR A 640 -2.95 13.89 11.54
C TYR A 640 -3.69 12.66 12.07
N THR A 641 -3.55 12.39 13.36
CA THR A 641 -4.33 11.39 14.09
C THR A 641 -5.13 12.08 15.19
N GLY A 642 -6.44 11.92 15.15
CA GLY A 642 -7.35 12.46 16.12
C GLY A 642 -7.38 11.65 17.42
N VAL A 643 -8.20 12.11 18.36
CA VAL A 643 -8.39 11.48 19.69
C VAL A 643 -8.86 10.04 19.56
N GLN A 644 -8.26 9.15 20.36
CA GLN A 644 -8.55 7.73 20.48
C GLN A 644 -9.05 7.42 21.90
N THR A 645 -9.92 6.42 22.04
CA THR A 645 -10.24 5.83 23.35
C THR A 645 -9.14 4.83 23.70
N LEU A 646 -8.68 4.86 24.95
CA LEU A 646 -7.65 3.97 25.47
C LEU A 646 -8.30 2.95 26.42
N GLU A 647 -7.70 1.77 26.48
CA GLU A 647 -8.08 0.69 27.39
C GLU A 647 -6.91 0.46 28.36
N ASP A 648 -7.21 0.15 29.61
CA ASP A 648 -6.23 -0.19 30.66
C ASP A 648 -5.05 0.79 30.81
N ASN A 649 -5.24 2.03 30.41
CA ASN A 649 -4.27 3.09 30.60
C ASN A 649 -4.54 3.81 31.93
N PRO A 650 -3.64 3.73 32.94
CA PRO A 650 -3.85 4.32 34.24
C PRO A 650 -3.74 5.85 34.26
N TYR A 651 -3.19 6.45 33.22
CA TYR A 651 -2.92 7.88 33.13
C TYR A 651 -4.08 8.66 32.50
N ARG A 652 -4.75 8.04 31.52
CA ARG A 652 -5.83 8.68 30.75
C ARG A 652 -6.78 7.68 30.10
N THR A 653 -8.01 8.11 29.83
CA THR A 653 -9.01 7.31 29.07
C THR A 653 -9.07 7.68 27.59
N ARG A 654 -8.39 8.75 27.18
CA ARG A 654 -8.34 9.23 25.78
C ARG A 654 -6.96 9.77 25.46
N SER A 655 -6.49 9.50 24.26
CA SER A 655 -5.24 10.06 23.75
C SER A 655 -5.35 11.55 23.45
N GLU A 656 -4.21 12.22 23.32
CA GLU A 656 -4.14 13.52 22.65
C GLU A 656 -4.17 13.33 21.13
N PRO A 657 -4.71 14.29 20.36
CA PRO A 657 -4.51 14.29 18.91
C PRO A 657 -3.08 14.73 18.59
N TYR A 658 -2.51 14.21 17.50
CA TYR A 658 -1.14 14.54 17.14
C TYR A 658 -0.96 14.68 15.63
N VAL A 659 0.16 15.31 15.24
CA VAL A 659 0.60 15.50 13.86
C VAL A 659 2.03 14.99 13.74
N ILE A 660 2.29 14.25 12.67
CA ILE A 660 3.64 13.84 12.25
C ILE A 660 3.95 14.59 10.96
N VAL A 661 5.17 15.09 10.82
CA VAL A 661 5.66 15.73 9.60
C VAL A 661 6.95 15.08 9.17
N GLY A 662 6.98 14.58 7.93
CA GLY A 662 8.13 13.96 7.29
C GLY A 662 8.68 14.80 6.13
N LEU A 663 9.97 14.66 5.86
CA LEU A 663 10.68 15.28 4.73
C LEU A 663 11.59 14.25 4.06
N LEU A 664 11.48 14.08 2.75
CA LEU A 664 12.34 13.21 1.96
C LEU A 664 13.07 14.02 0.89
N ILE A 665 14.38 13.83 0.79
CA ILE A 665 15.21 14.38 -0.29
C ILE A 665 15.99 13.22 -0.91
N GLU A 666 15.83 13.01 -2.21
CA GLU A 666 16.64 12.08 -2.99
C GLU A 666 17.37 12.84 -4.10
N ARG A 667 18.61 12.48 -4.34
CA ARG A 667 19.40 12.97 -5.45
C ARG A 667 19.95 11.81 -6.28
N ARG A 668 19.80 11.92 -7.61
CA ARG A 668 20.30 10.91 -8.56
C ARG A 668 21.64 11.36 -9.17
N PHE A 669 22.59 10.45 -9.26
CA PHE A 669 23.91 10.59 -9.88
C PHE A 669 24.16 9.40 -10.82
N GLY A 670 23.53 9.42 -12.00
CA GLY A 670 23.55 8.29 -12.92
C GLY A 670 22.85 7.06 -12.30
N SER A 671 23.60 5.98 -12.10
CA SER A 671 23.12 4.73 -11.49
C SER A 671 23.07 4.77 -9.94
N LEU A 672 23.58 5.84 -9.32
CA LEU A 672 23.58 6.00 -7.88
C LEU A 672 22.49 6.97 -7.44
N ARG A 673 21.69 6.58 -6.46
CA ARG A 673 20.73 7.44 -5.77
C ARG A 673 21.16 7.58 -4.32
N VAL A 674 21.13 8.80 -3.80
CA VAL A 674 21.46 9.11 -2.40
C VAL A 674 20.25 9.83 -1.82
N TRP A 675 19.82 9.45 -0.63
CA TRP A 675 18.70 10.09 0.02
C TRP A 675 18.99 10.42 1.49
N LEU A 676 18.21 11.37 1.97
CA LEU A 676 18.05 11.71 3.37
C LEU A 676 16.57 11.86 3.66
N ASN A 677 16.11 11.20 4.69
CA ASN A 677 14.75 11.28 5.20
C ASN A 677 14.78 11.79 6.64
N ALA A 678 13.81 12.64 6.99
CA ALA A 678 13.58 13.13 8.33
C ALA A 678 12.13 12.81 8.71
N GLU A 679 11.94 11.89 9.62
CA GLU A 679 10.65 11.50 10.14
C GLU A 679 10.33 12.26 11.42
N ASP A 680 9.05 12.58 11.58
CA ASP A 680 8.51 13.24 12.77
C ASP A 680 9.36 14.42 13.25
N ILE A 681 9.60 15.39 12.35
CA ILE A 681 10.43 16.57 12.66
C ILE A 681 9.89 17.39 13.85
N LEU A 682 8.61 17.22 14.21
CA LEU A 682 7.97 17.84 15.36
C LEU A 682 8.30 17.12 16.66
N ASP A 683 8.91 15.94 16.58
CA ASP A 683 9.27 15.08 17.70
C ASP A 683 8.06 14.69 18.56
N THR A 684 7.01 14.25 17.90
CA THR A 684 5.76 13.81 18.52
C THR A 684 5.96 12.44 19.16
N ARG A 685 5.86 12.35 20.47
CA ARG A 685 6.02 11.09 21.21
C ARG A 685 4.95 10.89 22.24
N GLN A 686 4.46 9.63 22.40
CA GLN A 686 3.57 9.26 23.49
C GLN A 686 4.18 9.60 24.85
N THR A 687 5.47 9.31 25.02
CA THR A 687 6.22 9.47 26.28
C THR A 687 6.35 10.91 26.74
N ARG A 688 6.02 11.91 25.90
CA ARG A 688 5.85 13.31 26.35
C ARG A 688 4.57 13.56 27.12
N TYR A 689 3.61 12.66 27.04
CA TYR A 689 2.31 12.77 27.68
C TYR A 689 2.13 11.77 28.81
N ASP A 690 2.49 10.51 28.54
CA ASP A 690 2.35 9.39 29.47
C ASP A 690 3.55 8.46 29.37
N PRO A 691 4.08 7.94 30.47
CA PRO A 691 5.07 6.87 30.41
C PRO A 691 4.56 5.66 29.65
N LEU A 692 5.45 4.99 28.91
CA LEU A 692 5.14 3.70 28.33
C LEU A 692 5.12 2.60 29.41
N LEU A 693 6.13 2.63 30.30
CA LEU A 693 6.26 1.69 31.40
C LEU A 693 5.21 1.95 32.49
N LEU A 694 4.49 0.90 32.88
CA LEU A 694 3.50 0.96 33.96
C LEU A 694 4.19 0.99 35.32
N PRO A 695 3.62 1.72 36.33
CA PRO A 695 4.17 1.76 37.68
C PRO A 695 4.06 0.41 38.40
N ALA A 696 3.22 -0.49 37.93
CA ALA A 696 3.08 -1.87 38.37
C ALA A 696 2.59 -2.71 37.19
N ARG A 697 2.89 -3.99 37.22
CA ARG A 697 2.40 -4.93 36.22
C ARG A 697 0.88 -4.92 36.18
N SER A 698 0.26 -4.83 35.00
CA SER A 698 -1.19 -4.89 34.85
C SER A 698 -1.74 -6.23 35.36
N ALA A 699 -3.03 -6.29 35.63
CA ALA A 699 -3.69 -7.55 36.03
C ALA A 699 -3.48 -8.64 34.97
N GLU A 700 -3.51 -8.27 33.71
CA GLU A 700 -3.28 -9.16 32.57
C GLU A 700 -1.80 -9.54 32.41
N GLY A 701 -0.88 -8.86 33.08
CA GLY A 701 0.54 -9.18 33.10
C GLY A 701 1.44 -8.36 32.17
N ARG A 702 0.95 -7.28 31.60
CA ARG A 702 1.75 -6.35 30.79
C ARG A 702 2.51 -5.36 31.67
N TRP A 703 3.70 -4.97 31.22
CA TRP A 703 4.51 -3.90 31.81
C TRP A 703 4.34 -2.56 31.09
N VAL A 704 3.65 -2.54 29.97
CA VAL A 704 3.52 -1.35 29.11
C VAL A 704 2.05 -1.01 28.85
N THR A 705 1.78 0.27 28.65
CA THR A 705 0.48 0.78 28.20
C THR A 705 0.28 0.50 26.70
N ASP A 706 -0.93 0.71 26.22
CA ASP A 706 -1.18 0.73 24.78
C ASP A 706 -0.42 1.85 24.08
N VAL A 707 0.12 1.58 22.89
CA VAL A 707 0.78 2.58 22.06
C VAL A 707 -0.26 3.27 21.19
N TRP A 708 -0.51 4.55 21.48
CA TRP A 708 -1.48 5.39 20.78
C TRP A 708 -0.84 6.48 19.91
N ALA A 709 0.45 6.77 20.09
CA ALA A 709 1.27 7.69 19.30
C ALA A 709 2.68 7.10 19.13
N PRO A 710 3.52 7.64 18.23
CA PRO A 710 4.90 7.18 18.07
C PRO A 710 5.67 7.14 19.39
N LEU A 711 6.58 6.20 19.53
CA LEU A 711 7.53 6.10 20.65
C LEU A 711 8.87 6.71 20.27
N GLU A 712 9.28 6.51 19.03
CA GLU A 712 10.58 6.88 18.48
C GLU A 712 10.83 8.39 18.39
N GLY A 713 9.78 9.19 18.19
CA GLY A 713 9.87 10.62 17.98
C GLY A 713 10.66 10.97 16.72
N ARG A 714 11.40 12.09 16.76
CA ARG A 714 12.17 12.55 15.61
C ARG A 714 13.30 11.60 15.26
N SER A 715 13.30 11.12 14.00
CA SER A 715 14.37 10.29 13.49
C SER A 715 14.87 10.78 12.12
N PHE A 716 16.08 10.41 11.79
CA PHE A 716 16.68 10.64 10.49
C PHE A 716 17.22 9.31 9.98
N ASN A 717 16.99 9.04 8.71
CA ASN A 717 17.67 7.96 8.03
C ASN A 717 18.16 8.42 6.66
N GLY A 718 19.15 7.75 6.15
CA GLY A 718 19.69 8.04 4.84
C GLY A 718 20.53 6.91 4.32
N GLY A 719 20.73 6.92 3.02
CA GLY A 719 21.43 5.81 2.40
C GLY A 719 21.74 6.01 0.93
N VAL A 720 22.14 4.91 0.34
CA VAL A 720 22.55 4.82 -1.06
C VAL A 720 21.85 3.64 -1.71
N ARG A 721 21.27 3.86 -2.89
CA ARG A 721 20.77 2.81 -3.79
C ARG A 721 21.58 2.86 -5.07
N TRP A 722 22.22 1.76 -5.41
CA TRP A 722 23.02 1.61 -6.60
C TRP A 722 22.40 0.57 -7.54
N SER A 723 22.10 0.99 -8.78
CA SER A 723 21.59 0.15 -9.84
C SER A 723 22.70 -0.10 -10.88
N PHE A 724 22.97 -1.36 -11.30
CA PHE A 724 24.09 -1.72 -12.16
C PHE A 724 23.80 -2.96 -13.02
#